data_63baa1868aaf5eb85888df367152cf61
#
_entry.id   63baa1868aaf5eb85888df367152cf61
#
_cell.length_a   1.000
_cell.length_b   1.000
_cell.length_c   1.000
_cell.angle_alpha   90.00
_cell.angle_beta   90.00
_cell.angle_gamma   90.00
#
_symmetry.space_group_name_H-M   'P 1'
#
loop_
_entity.id
_entity.type
_entity.pdbx_description
1 polymer ?
#
loop_
_entity_poly.entity_id
_entity_poly.type
_entity_poly.pdbx_seq_one_letter_code
_entity_poly.pdbx_strand_id
1 'polypeptide(L)'
;MEFENDLGKPWKFQDGDFTVYRSSVWSPPGCHPVGCGIKIYVDKDGRMDHIEGDENDPITHGRLCPRCLALKDYVYNPSRVVYPMKRAKEDRGNADAWERCSWDEALDLIMDNWKRLTDEYGRKTMAIFVGTGRDGMLSQDFQLSIFRTPNLAYTQSGYACYQPRMMSSQMVLGALYPELDYAGGLEGGYDDPEYQVPELMILWGKMPLASNPDGFFGHSVIDLMKRGAKLVTIDPRVNWLATRSVVQLRLRNGTDAALAMAMCNIIIKEDLYDHDFIERWCYGFDEFAERVAYMTPEKAAEICEVPVEDIYRVTRMYAAAHPASIAWGLAFDQNTNGMQAGQCVLAMICMTGNLDVPGGNIVADLSMPEDLTGDAAAGQSAHNTDTRSFITEGWYQMTDEERAECIGMDKYPLYCNQITGCQADCILDTLETDEPYPVKMAWIANTNLLAPTNSAEPTRWHKAFQRSIEFAFGTDCFITPTIQAVCDVFLPLSTVVEHDGVNRTHYGAASITTGCGNKAITVGEAKSDLEIYCLLAERMAKMFPDDPKACFAHEKYPEYHDYLEKNRLEGRHTFDEVKGLVKFKRKVYYRKYETGKLRPDGQPGFLTPTGRVELWSSQFNDNGMDPLPYYYEPDMSPRIPDKKPEDLHLIANPYVPEELDKEWHKRDLPHEEIMKKYPFILSTGH
;
A
#
# COMPACT_ATOMS: atom_id res chain seq x y z
N MET A 1 33.25 -11.01 12.09
CA MET A 1 33.31 -11.32 10.65
C MET A 1 32.80 -10.10 9.93
N GLU A 2 33.65 -9.42 9.18
CA GLU A 2 33.16 -8.35 8.30
C GLU A 2 32.44 -9.04 7.15
N PHE A 3 31.12 -8.96 7.11
CA PHE A 3 30.35 -9.48 5.97
C PHE A 3 30.61 -8.55 4.77
N GLU A 4 31.17 -9.11 3.73
CA GLU A 4 31.11 -8.50 2.41
C GLU A 4 29.74 -8.81 1.81
N ASN A 5 29.13 -7.83 1.12
CA ASN A 5 27.92 -8.13 0.35
C ASN A 5 28.24 -9.03 -0.84
N ASP A 6 27.24 -9.53 -1.56
CA ASP A 6 27.39 -10.35 -2.76
C ASP A 6 28.33 -9.74 -3.81
N LEU A 7 28.58 -8.44 -3.73
CA LEU A 7 29.48 -7.69 -4.59
C LEU A 7 30.90 -7.57 -4.03
N GLY A 8 31.19 -8.24 -2.91
CA GLY A 8 32.52 -8.25 -2.28
C GLY A 8 32.93 -6.92 -1.68
N LYS A 9 31.98 -6.05 -1.29
CA LYS A 9 32.27 -4.75 -0.72
C LYS A 9 31.73 -4.62 0.71
N PRO A 10 32.51 -4.04 1.65
CA PRO A 10 32.08 -3.89 3.02
C PRO A 10 30.89 -2.90 3.11
N TRP A 11 29.96 -3.14 4.06
CA TRP A 11 28.86 -2.23 4.34
C TRP A 11 29.30 -0.99 5.15
N LYS A 12 30.49 -1.05 5.75
CA LYS A 12 31.10 0.05 6.50
C LYS A 12 32.59 0.10 6.18
N PHE A 13 33.10 1.28 5.79
CA PHE A 13 34.51 1.48 5.44
C PHE A 13 34.94 2.94 5.63
N GLN A 14 36.26 3.19 5.52
CA GLN A 14 36.81 4.56 5.55
C GLN A 14 37.01 5.06 4.11
N ASP A 15 36.64 6.31 3.88
CA ASP A 15 36.92 7.05 2.66
C ASP A 15 37.37 8.47 3.02
N GLY A 16 38.68 8.70 2.94
CA GLY A 16 39.29 9.92 3.42
C GLY A 16 39.01 10.16 4.91
N ASP A 17 38.44 11.32 5.23
CA ASP A 17 38.07 11.71 6.59
C ASP A 17 36.70 11.19 7.05
N PHE A 18 35.99 10.45 6.20
CA PHE A 18 34.65 9.97 6.48
C PHE A 18 34.60 8.48 6.79
N THR A 19 33.74 8.12 7.73
CA THR A 19 33.23 6.75 7.83
C THR A 19 32.01 6.63 6.95
N VAL A 20 32.04 5.71 5.97
CA VAL A 20 30.96 5.48 5.02
C VAL A 20 30.17 4.27 5.43
N TYR A 21 28.84 4.41 5.46
CA TYR A 21 27.90 3.32 5.70
C TYR A 21 27.08 3.08 4.42
N ARG A 22 27.12 1.85 3.91
CA ARG A 22 26.22 1.41 2.84
C ARG A 22 24.92 0.95 3.46
N SER A 23 23.81 1.37 2.91
CA SER A 23 22.49 1.12 3.45
C SER A 23 21.46 1.03 2.35
N SER A 24 20.45 0.20 2.53
CA SER A 24 19.25 0.21 1.71
C SER A 24 18.13 0.86 2.50
N VAL A 25 17.72 2.03 2.10
CA VAL A 25 16.69 2.79 2.80
C VAL A 25 15.41 2.88 1.98
N TRP A 26 14.26 2.88 2.66
CA TRP A 26 13.03 3.32 2.03
C TRP A 26 13.24 4.75 1.53
N SER A 27 12.73 5.06 0.34
CA SER A 27 12.79 6.43 -0.16
C SER A 27 12.18 7.38 0.87
N PRO A 28 12.94 8.34 1.42
CA PRO A 28 12.37 9.31 2.34
C PRO A 28 11.28 10.16 1.66
N PRO A 29 10.17 10.38 2.32
CA PRO A 29 9.71 9.97 3.65
C PRO A 29 9.06 8.57 3.73
N GLY A 30 9.48 7.60 2.94
CA GLY A 30 9.13 6.21 3.20
C GLY A 30 7.99 5.60 2.38
N CYS A 31 7.58 6.21 1.29
CA CYS A 31 6.41 5.75 0.52
C CYS A 31 6.72 4.85 -0.70
N HIS A 32 8.00 4.67 -1.05
CA HIS A 32 8.37 3.86 -2.21
C HIS A 32 8.69 2.41 -1.84
N PRO A 33 8.10 1.43 -2.53
CA PRO A 33 8.33 0.02 -2.25
C PRO A 33 9.73 -0.46 -2.64
N VAL A 34 10.48 0.34 -3.40
CA VAL A 34 11.86 0.03 -3.78
C VAL A 34 12.81 0.73 -2.81
N GLY A 35 13.60 -0.04 -2.08
CA GLY A 35 14.65 0.53 -1.25
C GLY A 35 15.73 1.17 -2.11
N CYS A 36 16.20 2.37 -1.74
CA CYS A 36 17.31 3.02 -2.43
C CYS A 36 18.63 2.60 -1.80
N GLY A 37 19.58 2.12 -2.61
CA GLY A 37 20.96 1.90 -2.16
C GLY A 37 21.69 3.24 -2.01
N ILE A 38 22.15 3.53 -0.80
CA ILE A 38 22.87 4.76 -0.49
C ILE A 38 24.18 4.50 0.25
N LYS A 39 25.12 5.39 0.07
CA LYS A 39 26.33 5.56 0.89
C LYS A 39 26.15 6.79 1.75
N ILE A 40 26.25 6.64 3.06
CA ILE A 40 26.08 7.70 4.06
C ILE A 40 27.47 8.06 4.56
N TYR A 41 27.92 9.27 4.27
CA TYR A 41 29.21 9.80 4.66
C TYR A 41 29.10 10.50 6.02
N VAL A 42 29.74 9.94 7.02
CA VAL A 42 29.70 10.42 8.41
C VAL A 42 31.08 10.97 8.79
N ASP A 43 31.11 12.21 9.26
CA ASP A 43 32.34 12.89 9.69
C ASP A 43 32.86 12.34 11.02
N LYS A 44 34.03 12.86 11.46
CA LYS A 44 34.68 12.48 12.71
C LYS A 44 33.87 12.81 13.98
N ASP A 45 32.91 13.73 13.88
CA ASP A 45 32.02 14.14 14.96
C ASP A 45 30.73 13.33 15.01
N GLY A 46 30.62 12.31 14.14
CA GLY A 46 29.46 11.42 14.04
C GLY A 46 28.23 12.02 13.32
N ARG A 47 28.45 13.11 12.55
CA ARG A 47 27.37 13.76 11.80
C ARG A 47 27.40 13.33 10.34
N MET A 48 26.23 13.12 9.76
CA MET A 48 26.09 12.90 8.33
C MET A 48 26.45 14.19 7.56
N ASP A 49 27.48 14.11 6.73
CA ASP A 49 27.92 15.22 5.89
C ASP A 49 27.12 15.25 4.59
N HIS A 50 27.06 14.13 3.88
CA HIS A 50 26.29 13.97 2.64
C HIS A 50 25.94 12.51 2.40
N ILE A 51 25.15 12.27 1.36
CA ILE A 51 24.87 10.93 0.85
C ILE A 51 25.20 10.86 -0.64
N GLU A 52 25.55 9.68 -1.09
CA GLU A 52 25.66 9.31 -2.50
C GLU A 52 24.84 8.07 -2.80
N GLY A 53 24.53 7.85 -4.06
CA GLY A 53 23.95 6.57 -4.49
C GLY A 53 25.01 5.47 -4.43
N ASP A 54 24.59 4.28 -4.00
CA ASP A 54 25.45 3.10 -4.06
C ASP A 54 25.42 2.51 -5.48
N GLU A 55 26.51 2.65 -6.20
CA GLU A 55 26.67 2.13 -7.56
C GLU A 55 26.60 0.60 -7.63
N ASN A 56 26.80 -0.06 -6.51
CA ASN A 56 26.70 -1.51 -6.40
C ASN A 56 25.30 -1.98 -5.95
N ASP A 57 24.34 -1.07 -5.78
CA ASP A 57 22.96 -1.47 -5.53
C ASP A 57 22.37 -2.14 -6.78
N PRO A 58 21.84 -3.38 -6.66
CA PRO A 58 21.40 -4.17 -7.80
C PRO A 58 20.14 -3.63 -8.49
N ILE A 59 19.51 -2.59 -7.92
CA ILE A 59 18.29 -1.98 -8.44
C ILE A 59 18.55 -0.54 -8.91
N THR A 60 19.07 0.29 -8.02
CA THR A 60 19.20 1.72 -8.30
C THR A 60 20.49 2.08 -9.03
N HIS A 61 21.53 1.21 -8.98
CA HIS A 61 22.81 1.42 -9.65
C HIS A 61 23.37 2.83 -9.44
N GLY A 62 23.35 3.31 -8.21
CA GLY A 62 23.80 4.65 -7.82
C GLY A 62 22.84 5.80 -8.15
N ARG A 63 21.67 5.53 -8.72
CA ARG A 63 20.69 6.57 -9.04
C ARG A 63 19.89 6.97 -7.80
N LEU A 64 19.76 8.26 -7.56
CA LEU A 64 18.97 8.82 -6.47
C LEU A 64 17.96 9.85 -6.99
N CYS A 65 16.81 9.89 -6.35
CA CYS A 65 15.83 10.93 -6.58
C CYS A 65 16.05 12.14 -5.64
N PRO A 66 15.41 13.29 -5.90
CA PRO A 66 15.54 14.47 -5.02
C PRO A 66 15.21 14.24 -3.56
N ARG A 67 14.33 13.27 -3.23
CA ARG A 67 14.01 12.93 -1.84
C ARG A 67 15.21 12.38 -1.08
N CYS A 68 15.94 11.44 -1.68
CA CYS A 68 17.16 10.92 -1.10
C CYS A 68 18.22 12.02 -0.94
N LEU A 69 18.38 12.87 -1.97
CA LEU A 69 19.36 13.96 -1.93
C LEU A 69 19.05 15.00 -0.84
N ALA A 70 17.77 15.20 -0.51
CA ALA A 70 17.32 16.08 0.56
C ALA A 70 17.37 15.44 1.98
N LEU A 71 17.85 14.21 2.11
CA LEU A 71 17.81 13.47 3.38
C LEU A 71 18.57 14.18 4.50
N LYS A 72 19.71 14.82 4.21
CA LYS A 72 20.45 15.60 5.20
C LYS A 72 19.63 16.75 5.77
N ASP A 73 18.95 17.50 4.91
CA ASP A 73 18.10 18.62 5.31
C ASP A 73 16.87 18.15 6.11
N TYR A 74 16.37 16.95 5.81
CA TYR A 74 15.29 16.31 6.56
C TYR A 74 15.77 15.89 7.97
N VAL A 75 16.89 15.19 8.06
CA VAL A 75 17.48 14.69 9.33
C VAL A 75 17.82 15.81 10.29
N TYR A 76 18.43 16.87 9.79
CA TYR A 76 18.86 18.03 10.60
C TYR A 76 17.93 19.24 10.48
N ASN A 77 16.68 19.02 10.08
CA ASN A 77 15.72 20.10 9.99
C ASN A 77 15.53 20.78 11.36
N PRO A 78 15.65 22.12 11.44
CA PRO A 78 15.55 22.85 12.71
C PRO A 78 14.17 22.75 13.37
N SER A 79 13.14 22.40 12.62
CA SER A 79 11.79 22.16 13.16
C SER A 79 11.59 20.74 13.69
N ARG A 80 12.59 19.86 13.55
CA ARG A 80 12.52 18.50 14.06
C ARG A 80 12.74 18.48 15.55
N VAL A 81 11.78 17.93 16.29
CA VAL A 81 11.88 17.70 17.74
C VAL A 81 12.37 16.27 17.95
N VAL A 82 13.48 16.10 18.66
CA VAL A 82 14.19 14.82 18.84
C VAL A 82 14.20 14.32 20.28
N TYR A 83 13.26 14.76 21.08
CA TYR A 83 13.00 14.34 22.46
C TYR A 83 11.50 14.34 22.74
N PRO A 84 11.01 13.53 23.70
CA PRO A 84 9.60 13.48 24.03
C PRO A 84 9.08 14.82 24.57
N MET A 85 7.82 15.12 24.22
CA MET A 85 7.13 16.33 24.67
C MET A 85 5.77 15.96 25.26
N LYS A 86 5.29 16.75 26.22
CA LYS A 86 3.96 16.64 26.80
C LYS A 86 3.30 18.01 26.95
N ARG A 87 1.99 18.04 27.10
CA ARG A 87 1.19 19.20 27.49
C ARG A 87 -0.16 18.77 28.08
N ALA A 88 -0.86 19.67 28.73
CA ALA A 88 -2.23 19.43 29.19
C ALA A 88 -3.22 19.41 28.01
N LYS A 89 -4.33 18.68 28.17
CA LYS A 89 -5.41 18.59 27.16
C LYS A 89 -5.98 19.98 26.80
N GLU A 90 -6.11 20.83 27.79
CA GLU A 90 -6.66 22.20 27.66
C GLU A 90 -5.77 23.08 26.77
N ASP A 91 -4.50 22.73 26.64
CA ASP A 91 -3.50 23.44 25.85
C ASP A 91 -3.34 22.90 24.42
N ARG A 92 -4.20 21.96 24.00
CA ARG A 92 -4.19 21.46 22.63
C ARG A 92 -4.35 22.63 21.64
N GLY A 93 -3.49 22.64 20.60
CA GLY A 93 -3.41 23.74 19.64
C GLY A 93 -2.42 24.84 20.02
N ASN A 94 -2.06 25.02 21.29
CA ASN A 94 -1.05 25.97 21.72
C ASN A 94 0.38 25.41 21.53
N ALA A 95 1.14 25.98 20.59
CA ALA A 95 2.50 25.53 20.30
C ALA A 95 3.50 25.82 21.45
N ASP A 96 3.25 26.85 22.23
CA ASP A 96 4.13 27.28 23.34
C ASP A 96 3.93 26.44 24.61
N ALA A 97 2.89 25.61 24.65
CA ALA A 97 2.56 24.78 25.81
C ALA A 97 3.30 23.44 25.84
N TRP A 98 4.06 23.09 24.79
CA TRP A 98 4.83 21.88 24.79
C TRP A 98 6.02 21.95 25.75
N GLU A 99 6.10 21.00 26.68
CA GLU A 99 7.16 20.82 27.64
C GLU A 99 7.97 19.55 27.34
N ARG A 100 9.29 19.64 27.36
CA ARG A 100 10.14 18.44 27.25
C ARG A 100 9.95 17.56 28.47
N CYS A 101 9.86 16.25 28.25
CA CYS A 101 9.83 15.24 29.30
C CYS A 101 10.80 14.10 28.99
N SER A 102 11.00 13.18 29.93
CA SER A 102 11.76 11.96 29.68
C SER A 102 10.91 10.94 28.92
N TRP A 103 11.58 9.94 28.31
CA TRP A 103 10.89 8.79 27.70
C TRP A 103 10.03 8.04 28.72
N ASP A 104 10.56 7.79 29.92
CA ASP A 104 9.82 7.09 30.97
C ASP A 104 8.56 7.86 31.35
N GLU A 105 8.69 9.16 31.58
CA GLU A 105 7.54 10.01 31.92
C GLU A 105 6.47 10.03 30.81
N ALA A 106 6.89 10.14 29.56
CA ALA A 106 5.96 10.14 28.42
C ALA A 106 5.22 8.80 28.28
N LEU A 107 5.95 7.69 28.38
CA LEU A 107 5.39 6.35 28.23
C LEU A 107 4.50 5.97 29.43
N ASP A 108 4.90 6.34 30.64
CA ASP A 108 4.08 6.11 31.83
C ASP A 108 2.77 6.92 31.78
N LEU A 109 2.82 8.18 31.31
CA LEU A 109 1.63 8.99 31.10
C LEU A 109 0.66 8.37 30.07
N ILE A 110 1.19 7.79 29.00
CA ILE A 110 0.41 7.05 27.99
C ILE A 110 -0.27 5.84 28.63
N MET A 111 0.50 5.02 29.36
CA MET A 111 0.00 3.78 29.95
C MET A 111 -1.00 4.02 31.08
N ASP A 112 -0.79 5.03 31.92
CA ASP A 112 -1.72 5.41 32.99
C ASP A 112 -3.08 5.87 32.40
N ASN A 113 -3.07 6.70 31.38
CA ASN A 113 -4.29 7.11 30.69
C ASN A 113 -4.95 5.93 29.95
N TRP A 114 -4.16 5.08 29.29
CA TRP A 114 -4.70 3.87 28.68
C TRP A 114 -5.42 3.00 29.71
N LYS A 115 -4.76 2.72 30.85
CA LYS A 115 -5.37 1.92 31.92
C LYS A 115 -6.65 2.56 32.45
N ARG A 116 -6.62 3.85 32.78
CA ARG A 116 -7.79 4.59 33.28
C ARG A 116 -8.97 4.48 32.34
N LEU A 117 -8.74 4.75 31.04
CA LEU A 117 -9.80 4.78 30.04
C LEU A 117 -10.30 3.37 29.70
N THR A 118 -9.42 2.39 29.66
CA THR A 118 -9.83 1.01 29.38
C THR A 118 -10.51 0.33 30.57
N ASP A 119 -10.20 0.71 31.81
CA ASP A 119 -10.92 0.26 33.00
C ASP A 119 -12.37 0.78 32.98
N GLU A 120 -12.62 1.98 32.42
CA GLU A 120 -13.95 2.61 32.37
C GLU A 120 -14.76 2.17 31.14
N TYR A 121 -14.14 2.11 29.96
CA TYR A 121 -14.83 1.92 28.66
C TYR A 121 -14.47 0.61 27.94
N GLY A 122 -13.53 -0.15 28.43
CA GLY A 122 -12.98 -1.32 27.74
C GLY A 122 -11.90 -0.97 26.71
N ARG A 123 -11.16 -1.99 26.23
CA ARG A 123 -10.02 -1.80 25.29
C ARG A 123 -10.43 -1.17 23.95
N LYS A 124 -11.66 -1.37 23.51
CA LYS A 124 -12.23 -0.80 22.29
C LYS A 124 -12.36 0.72 22.29
N THR A 125 -12.21 1.37 23.46
CA THR A 125 -12.23 2.82 23.55
C THR A 125 -11.01 3.51 22.94
N MET A 126 -9.94 2.76 22.63
CA MET A 126 -8.76 3.27 21.96
C MET A 126 -8.86 3.08 20.45
N ALA A 127 -8.50 4.13 19.70
CA ALA A 127 -8.31 4.06 18.26
C ALA A 127 -6.85 4.37 17.88
N ILE A 128 -6.31 3.62 16.94
CA ILE A 128 -4.97 3.83 16.38
C ILE A 128 -5.14 4.31 14.94
N PHE A 129 -4.70 5.53 14.66
CA PHE A 129 -4.73 6.12 13.32
C PHE A 129 -3.35 6.00 12.69
N VAL A 130 -3.26 5.29 11.57
CA VAL A 130 -2.00 5.03 10.91
C VAL A 130 -1.96 5.63 9.50
N GLY A 131 -0.78 6.06 9.10
CA GLY A 131 -0.46 6.46 7.74
C GLY A 131 0.32 5.37 7.01
N THR A 132 1.03 5.76 5.96
CA THR A 132 1.85 4.86 5.13
C THR A 132 3.34 4.89 5.48
N GLY A 133 3.70 5.34 6.68
CA GLY A 133 5.06 5.23 7.22
C GLY A 133 5.50 3.77 7.27
N ARG A 134 6.67 3.46 6.71
CA ARG A 134 7.02 2.07 6.38
C ARG A 134 7.14 1.14 7.57
N ASP A 135 7.87 1.55 8.60
CA ASP A 135 8.00 0.69 9.77
C ASP A 135 6.67 0.60 10.52
N GLY A 136 5.97 1.70 10.69
CA GLY A 136 4.64 1.73 11.30
C GLY A 136 3.60 0.93 10.51
N MET A 137 3.50 1.13 9.19
CA MET A 137 2.54 0.41 8.34
C MET A 137 2.79 -1.10 8.31
N LEU A 138 4.05 -1.52 8.24
CA LEU A 138 4.39 -2.93 8.12
C LEU A 138 4.49 -3.65 9.49
N SER A 139 4.20 -2.96 10.59
CA SER A 139 4.25 -3.50 11.95
C SER A 139 2.96 -3.23 12.76
N GLN A 140 1.83 -3.07 12.07
CA GLN A 140 0.52 -2.87 12.71
C GLN A 140 0.08 -4.06 13.56
N ASP A 141 0.47 -5.26 13.16
CA ASP A 141 0.32 -6.47 13.96
C ASP A 141 0.94 -6.30 15.35
N PHE A 142 2.09 -5.64 15.44
CA PHE A 142 2.73 -5.36 16.72
C PHE A 142 1.93 -4.33 17.55
N GLN A 143 1.45 -3.24 16.94
CA GLN A 143 0.58 -2.27 17.62
C GLN A 143 -0.69 -2.92 18.17
N LEU A 144 -1.35 -3.75 17.34
CA LEU A 144 -2.54 -4.49 17.73
C LEU A 144 -2.24 -5.52 18.85
N SER A 145 -1.08 -6.17 18.82
CA SER A 145 -0.66 -7.12 19.85
C SER A 145 -0.45 -6.45 21.21
N ILE A 146 0.00 -5.17 21.23
CA ILE A 146 0.21 -4.42 22.49
C ILE A 146 -1.14 -4.04 23.11
N PHE A 147 -1.98 -3.33 22.37
CA PHE A 147 -3.17 -2.69 22.93
C PHE A 147 -4.45 -3.52 22.79
N ARG A 148 -4.50 -4.44 21.84
CA ARG A 148 -5.64 -5.32 21.55
C ARG A 148 -6.94 -4.54 21.39
N THR A 149 -6.85 -3.40 20.72
CA THR A 149 -8.03 -2.66 20.28
C THR A 149 -8.40 -3.11 18.87
N PRO A 150 -9.69 -3.31 18.52
CA PRO A 150 -10.08 -3.61 17.16
C PRO A 150 -10.07 -2.37 16.24
N ASN A 151 -9.81 -1.18 16.80
CA ASN A 151 -9.96 0.09 16.12
C ASN A 151 -8.63 0.65 15.61
N LEU A 152 -8.02 -0.03 14.65
CA LEU A 152 -6.92 0.51 13.87
C LEU A 152 -7.47 1.05 12.54
N ALA A 153 -7.24 2.33 12.26
CA ALA A 153 -7.75 3.00 11.06
C ALA A 153 -6.64 3.55 10.17
N TYR A 154 -6.71 3.20 8.90
CA TYR A 154 -5.96 3.92 7.88
C TYR A 154 -6.65 5.25 7.58
N THR A 155 -5.89 6.35 7.65
CA THR A 155 -6.44 7.71 7.57
C THR A 155 -6.67 8.20 6.14
N GLN A 156 -6.25 7.46 5.13
CA GLN A 156 -6.48 7.82 3.73
C GLN A 156 -7.82 7.25 3.24
N SER A 157 -8.93 7.83 3.72
CA SER A 157 -10.28 7.53 3.25
C SER A 157 -10.55 6.03 3.00
N GLY A 158 -10.34 5.20 4.05
CA GLY A 158 -10.52 3.77 3.91
C GLY A 158 -9.40 3.06 3.13
N TYR A 159 -8.17 3.56 3.26
CA TYR A 159 -7.00 2.97 2.58
C TYR A 159 -7.07 3.03 1.05
N ALA A 160 -7.53 4.17 0.52
CA ALA A 160 -7.56 4.45 -0.92
C ALA A 160 -6.16 4.56 -1.57
N CYS A 161 -5.19 3.81 -1.05
CA CYS A 161 -3.86 3.61 -1.56
C CYS A 161 -3.57 2.10 -1.52
N TYR A 162 -3.48 1.45 -2.66
CA TYR A 162 -3.33 0.01 -2.89
C TYR A 162 -4.58 -0.84 -2.61
N GLN A 163 -5.42 -0.52 -1.64
CA GLN A 163 -6.45 -1.43 -1.18
C GLN A 163 -7.43 -1.88 -2.27
N PRO A 164 -8.04 -1.02 -3.10
CA PRO A 164 -8.94 -1.46 -4.16
C PRO A 164 -8.28 -2.42 -5.16
N ARG A 165 -7.03 -2.16 -5.57
CA ARG A 165 -6.26 -3.08 -6.42
C ARG A 165 -5.92 -4.39 -5.72
N MET A 166 -5.51 -4.30 -4.44
CA MET A 166 -5.23 -5.48 -3.63
C MET A 166 -6.48 -6.34 -3.44
N MET A 167 -7.60 -5.72 -3.09
CA MET A 167 -8.88 -6.43 -2.93
C MET A 167 -9.31 -7.12 -4.21
N SER A 168 -9.29 -6.41 -5.36
CA SER A 168 -9.59 -7.04 -6.65
C SER A 168 -8.73 -8.26 -6.89
N SER A 169 -7.42 -8.13 -6.65
CA SER A 169 -6.49 -9.21 -6.92
C SER A 169 -6.65 -10.39 -5.96
N GLN A 170 -6.89 -10.11 -4.67
CA GLN A 170 -7.16 -11.16 -3.69
C GLN A 170 -8.43 -11.94 -4.03
N MET A 171 -9.48 -11.23 -4.42
CA MET A 171 -10.78 -11.84 -4.73
C MET A 171 -10.77 -12.59 -6.08
N VAL A 172 -9.87 -12.22 -7.00
CA VAL A 172 -9.75 -12.85 -8.33
C VAL A 172 -8.62 -13.90 -8.37
N LEU A 173 -7.46 -13.60 -7.78
CA LEU A 173 -6.25 -14.43 -7.89
C LEU A 173 -5.83 -15.08 -6.56
N GLY A 174 -6.37 -14.64 -5.42
CA GLY A 174 -5.87 -15.05 -4.11
C GLY A 174 -4.45 -14.52 -3.82
N ALA A 175 -4.02 -13.46 -4.49
CA ALA A 175 -2.66 -12.92 -4.40
C ALA A 175 -2.66 -11.40 -4.47
N LEU A 176 -1.52 -10.77 -4.17
CA LEU A 176 -1.31 -9.35 -4.46
C LEU A 176 -1.38 -9.08 -5.96
N TYR A 177 -1.74 -7.84 -6.33
CA TYR A 177 -1.94 -7.52 -7.74
C TYR A 177 -0.65 -7.69 -8.55
N PRO A 178 -0.76 -8.30 -9.74
CA PRO A 178 0.40 -8.50 -10.61
C PRO A 178 0.86 -7.16 -11.20
N GLU A 179 2.18 -7.00 -11.24
CA GLU A 179 2.85 -5.83 -11.81
C GLU A 179 3.59 -6.20 -13.10
N LEU A 180 3.90 -5.19 -13.92
CA LEU A 180 4.83 -5.31 -15.03
C LEU A 180 6.11 -6.06 -14.59
N ASP A 181 6.62 -6.94 -15.42
CA ASP A 181 7.88 -7.63 -15.14
C ASP A 181 9.08 -6.66 -15.18
N TYR A 182 9.50 -6.23 -14.00
CA TYR A 182 10.64 -5.35 -13.81
C TYR A 182 11.97 -6.11 -13.65
N ALA A 183 11.99 -7.44 -13.75
CA ALA A 183 13.18 -8.25 -13.50
C ALA A 183 14.36 -7.90 -14.44
N GLY A 184 14.06 -7.49 -15.66
CA GLY A 184 15.08 -7.01 -16.59
C GLY A 184 15.88 -5.80 -16.10
N GLY A 185 15.29 -4.96 -15.25
CA GLY A 185 15.95 -3.78 -14.67
C GLY A 185 16.93 -4.09 -13.54
N LEU A 186 17.02 -5.34 -13.09
CA LEU A 186 18.00 -5.79 -12.12
C LEU A 186 19.34 -6.05 -12.82
N GLU A 187 20.41 -6.11 -12.03
CA GLU A 187 21.73 -6.44 -12.54
C GLU A 187 21.72 -7.76 -13.30
N GLY A 188 22.15 -7.73 -14.57
CA GLY A 188 22.15 -8.88 -15.46
C GLY A 188 20.77 -9.32 -15.95
N GLY A 189 19.68 -8.68 -15.50
CA GLY A 189 18.33 -9.14 -15.81
C GLY A 189 17.95 -9.10 -17.28
N TYR A 190 18.41 -8.10 -18.04
CA TYR A 190 18.19 -8.06 -19.49
C TYR A 190 19.01 -9.09 -20.28
N ASP A 191 20.03 -9.66 -19.69
CA ASP A 191 20.87 -10.70 -20.29
C ASP A 191 20.43 -12.13 -19.85
N ASP A 192 19.44 -12.21 -18.94
CA ASP A 192 18.85 -13.48 -18.52
C ASP A 192 18.07 -14.10 -19.70
N PRO A 193 18.40 -15.32 -20.14
CA PRO A 193 17.72 -15.97 -21.26
C PRO A 193 16.26 -16.31 -20.98
N GLU A 194 15.84 -16.35 -19.73
CA GLU A 194 14.44 -16.55 -19.35
C GLU A 194 13.61 -15.23 -19.42
N TYR A 195 14.27 -14.06 -19.40
CA TYR A 195 13.58 -12.78 -19.47
C TYR A 195 13.17 -12.41 -20.90
N GLN A 196 12.02 -11.80 -21.06
CA GLN A 196 11.54 -11.27 -22.32
C GLN A 196 11.10 -9.81 -22.18
N VAL A 197 11.49 -8.98 -23.15
CA VAL A 197 10.99 -7.60 -23.25
C VAL A 197 9.54 -7.65 -23.72
N PRO A 198 8.59 -6.99 -23.05
CA PRO A 198 7.22 -6.95 -23.53
C PRO A 198 7.11 -6.28 -24.91
N GLU A 199 6.30 -6.85 -25.80
CA GLU A 199 6.00 -6.22 -27.09
C GLU A 199 5.16 -4.94 -26.91
N LEU A 200 4.31 -4.94 -25.86
CA LEU A 200 3.43 -3.84 -25.51
C LEU A 200 3.34 -3.65 -24.00
N MET A 201 3.47 -2.39 -23.57
CA MET A 201 3.16 -1.95 -22.21
C MET A 201 1.97 -1.00 -22.24
N ILE A 202 0.99 -1.21 -21.37
CA ILE A 202 -0.06 -0.22 -21.07
C ILE A 202 0.25 0.40 -19.72
N LEU A 203 0.45 1.71 -19.66
CA LEU A 203 0.50 2.47 -18.41
C LEU A 203 -0.87 3.09 -18.16
N TRP A 204 -1.60 2.57 -17.20
CA TRP A 204 -2.96 2.97 -16.90
C TRP A 204 -3.04 3.70 -15.56
N GLY A 205 -3.29 5.00 -15.61
CA GLY A 205 -3.32 5.86 -14.42
C GLY A 205 -2.01 5.83 -13.62
N LYS A 206 -0.88 5.64 -14.31
CA LYS A 206 0.45 5.51 -13.72
C LYS A 206 1.48 6.34 -14.47
N MET A 207 2.19 7.21 -13.73
CA MET A 207 3.27 8.03 -14.29
C MET A 207 4.56 7.83 -13.47
N PRO A 208 5.26 6.70 -13.65
CA PRO A 208 6.37 6.31 -12.78
C PRO A 208 7.57 7.26 -12.84
N LEU A 209 7.72 8.05 -13.90
CA LEU A 209 8.80 9.05 -13.99
C LEU A 209 8.61 10.21 -12.99
N ALA A 210 7.38 10.49 -12.56
CA ALA A 210 7.08 11.52 -11.59
C ALA A 210 6.82 10.94 -10.19
N SER A 211 6.00 9.88 -10.10
CA SER A 211 5.58 9.30 -8.83
C SER A 211 6.57 8.28 -8.27
N ASN A 212 7.35 7.62 -9.13
CA ASN A 212 8.37 6.64 -8.77
C ASN A 212 9.73 6.96 -9.43
N PRO A 213 10.30 8.15 -9.16
CA PRO A 213 11.59 8.55 -9.75
C PRO A 213 12.80 7.90 -9.06
N ASP A 214 12.58 6.79 -8.37
CA ASP A 214 13.51 6.10 -7.47
C ASP A 214 14.62 5.30 -8.16
N GLY A 215 14.78 5.45 -9.46
CA GLY A 215 15.81 4.75 -10.21
C GLY A 215 15.45 3.33 -10.62
N PHE A 216 14.26 2.82 -10.30
CA PHE A 216 13.81 1.50 -10.72
C PHE A 216 12.57 1.55 -11.63
N PHE A 217 11.38 1.80 -11.12
CA PHE A 217 10.15 1.73 -11.93
C PHE A 217 10.16 2.67 -13.14
N GLY A 218 10.49 3.93 -12.92
CA GLY A 218 10.58 4.91 -14.01
C GLY A 218 11.68 4.57 -15.01
N HIS A 219 12.85 4.16 -14.52
CA HIS A 219 13.96 3.76 -15.38
C HIS A 219 13.66 2.48 -16.16
N SER A 220 13.04 1.48 -15.54
CA SER A 220 12.67 0.24 -16.21
C SER A 220 11.73 0.49 -17.40
N VAL A 221 10.73 1.37 -17.24
CA VAL A 221 9.84 1.75 -18.36
C VAL A 221 10.65 2.36 -19.51
N ILE A 222 11.58 3.27 -19.22
CA ILE A 222 12.45 3.88 -20.25
C ILE A 222 13.33 2.84 -20.92
N ASP A 223 13.92 1.94 -20.16
CA ASP A 223 14.82 0.90 -20.69
C ASP A 223 14.05 -0.09 -21.56
N LEU A 224 12.84 -0.48 -21.17
CA LEU A 224 11.97 -1.32 -22.00
C LEU A 224 11.59 -0.64 -23.32
N MET A 225 11.26 0.66 -23.29
CA MET A 225 11.01 1.45 -24.51
C MET A 225 12.23 1.50 -25.43
N LYS A 226 13.44 1.69 -24.90
CA LYS A 226 14.70 1.64 -25.66
C LYS A 226 14.97 0.29 -26.28
N ARG A 227 14.46 -0.78 -25.67
CA ARG A 227 14.57 -2.17 -26.15
C ARG A 227 13.45 -2.57 -27.11
N GLY A 228 12.57 -1.63 -27.46
CA GLY A 228 11.56 -1.83 -28.50
C GLY A 228 10.14 -2.08 -28.01
N ALA A 229 9.90 -2.12 -26.70
CA ALA A 229 8.56 -2.22 -26.16
C ALA A 229 7.71 -1.03 -26.61
N LYS A 230 6.55 -1.30 -27.20
CA LYS A 230 5.56 -0.26 -27.55
C LYS A 230 4.85 0.22 -26.30
N LEU A 231 4.52 1.49 -26.24
CA LEU A 231 3.83 2.10 -25.11
C LEU A 231 2.43 2.54 -25.50
N VAL A 232 1.43 2.20 -24.70
CA VAL A 232 0.10 2.80 -24.67
C VAL A 232 -0.06 3.48 -23.32
N THR A 233 -0.67 4.67 -23.31
CA THR A 233 -1.02 5.36 -22.07
C THR A 233 -2.53 5.56 -21.96
N ILE A 234 -3.08 5.26 -20.79
CA ILE A 234 -4.46 5.54 -20.41
C ILE A 234 -4.40 6.51 -19.23
N ASP A 235 -4.49 7.79 -19.51
CA ASP A 235 -4.32 8.90 -18.56
C ASP A 235 -5.00 10.14 -19.11
N PRO A 236 -5.79 10.88 -18.33
CA PRO A 236 -6.41 12.13 -18.80
C PRO A 236 -5.37 13.22 -19.13
N ARG A 237 -4.17 13.15 -18.57
CA ARG A 237 -3.09 14.12 -18.76
C ARG A 237 -2.20 13.75 -19.95
N VAL A 238 -1.78 14.78 -20.69
CA VAL A 238 -0.70 14.62 -21.68
C VAL A 238 0.63 14.83 -20.98
N ASN A 239 1.22 13.75 -20.51
CA ASN A 239 2.53 13.73 -19.87
C ASN A 239 3.64 13.30 -20.86
N TRP A 240 4.89 13.26 -20.38
CA TRP A 240 6.04 12.89 -21.22
C TRP A 240 5.92 11.49 -21.84
N LEU A 241 5.39 10.51 -21.10
CA LEU A 241 5.18 9.13 -21.60
C LEU A 241 4.05 9.11 -22.64
N ALA A 242 2.99 9.87 -22.41
CA ALA A 242 1.88 10.00 -23.36
C ALA A 242 2.33 10.54 -24.72
N THR A 243 3.28 11.50 -24.76
CA THR A 243 3.83 12.02 -26.02
C THR A 243 4.68 11.02 -26.80
N ARG A 244 4.98 9.85 -26.21
CA ARG A 244 5.77 8.75 -26.81
C ARG A 244 4.98 7.47 -26.97
N SER A 245 3.75 7.45 -26.51
CA SER A 245 2.86 6.32 -26.70
C SER A 245 2.38 6.21 -28.16
N VAL A 246 2.18 4.99 -28.61
CA VAL A 246 1.61 4.74 -29.95
C VAL A 246 0.12 5.09 -30.01
N VAL A 247 -0.56 5.03 -28.85
CA VAL A 247 -1.93 5.50 -28.63
C VAL A 247 -2.03 6.03 -27.19
N GLN A 248 -2.75 7.13 -27.02
CA GLN A 248 -3.17 7.62 -25.71
C GLN A 248 -4.69 7.62 -25.64
N LEU A 249 -5.26 6.97 -24.64
CA LEU A 249 -6.67 7.10 -24.28
C LEU A 249 -6.78 8.15 -23.16
N ARG A 250 -7.35 9.30 -23.48
CA ARG A 250 -7.55 10.42 -22.54
C ARG A 250 -8.94 10.34 -21.92
N LEU A 251 -9.15 9.30 -21.12
CA LEU A 251 -10.45 9.04 -20.53
C LEU A 251 -10.89 10.14 -19.54
N ARG A 252 -12.18 10.30 -19.40
CA ARG A 252 -12.80 11.10 -18.32
C ARG A 252 -12.52 10.43 -16.96
N ASN A 253 -12.17 11.24 -15.96
CA ASN A 253 -11.84 10.74 -14.63
C ASN A 253 -12.96 9.88 -14.04
N GLY A 254 -12.61 8.75 -13.44
CA GLY A 254 -13.54 7.84 -12.77
C GLY A 254 -14.28 6.86 -13.69
N THR A 255 -13.93 6.80 -14.97
CA THR A 255 -14.59 5.91 -15.95
C THR A 255 -13.77 4.67 -16.31
N ASP A 256 -12.73 4.38 -15.55
CA ASP A 256 -11.81 3.27 -15.77
C ASP A 256 -12.53 1.92 -15.87
N ALA A 257 -13.52 1.67 -15.01
CA ALA A 257 -14.28 0.43 -15.05
C ALA A 257 -15.10 0.26 -16.34
N ALA A 258 -15.71 1.34 -16.85
CA ALA A 258 -16.45 1.28 -18.13
C ALA A 258 -15.52 0.94 -19.29
N LEU A 259 -14.32 1.59 -19.33
CA LEU A 259 -13.31 1.29 -20.35
C LEU A 259 -12.82 -0.16 -20.25
N ALA A 260 -12.46 -0.62 -19.05
CA ALA A 260 -11.96 -1.97 -18.82
C ALA A 260 -12.98 -3.05 -19.17
N MET A 261 -14.25 -2.87 -18.78
CA MET A 261 -15.35 -3.77 -19.17
C MET A 261 -15.53 -3.86 -20.68
N ALA A 262 -15.46 -2.72 -21.37
CA ALA A 262 -15.56 -2.70 -22.84
C ALA A 262 -14.38 -3.40 -23.52
N MET A 263 -13.16 -3.26 -22.98
CA MET A 263 -12.00 -3.99 -23.48
C MET A 263 -12.15 -5.49 -23.27
N CYS A 264 -12.64 -5.94 -22.11
CA CYS A 264 -13.00 -7.35 -21.88
C CYS A 264 -14.08 -7.84 -22.88
N ASN A 265 -15.09 -7.04 -23.11
CA ASN A 265 -16.16 -7.35 -24.07
C ASN A 265 -15.60 -7.57 -25.49
N ILE A 266 -14.67 -6.72 -25.96
CA ILE A 266 -14.01 -6.88 -27.27
C ILE A 266 -13.21 -8.19 -27.30
N ILE A 267 -12.39 -8.45 -26.29
CA ILE A 267 -11.55 -9.66 -26.21
C ILE A 267 -12.42 -10.91 -26.33
N ILE A 268 -13.56 -10.94 -25.62
CA ILE A 268 -14.47 -12.09 -25.64
C ILE A 268 -15.22 -12.19 -26.96
N LYS A 269 -15.82 -11.12 -27.46
CA LYS A 269 -16.64 -11.14 -28.69
C LYS A 269 -15.84 -11.39 -29.95
N GLU A 270 -14.59 -10.97 -29.99
CA GLU A 270 -13.70 -11.18 -31.13
C GLU A 270 -12.86 -12.46 -31.01
N ASP A 271 -13.11 -13.26 -29.97
CA ASP A 271 -12.42 -14.54 -29.72
C ASP A 271 -10.87 -14.36 -29.61
N LEU A 272 -10.45 -13.33 -28.86
CA LEU A 272 -9.03 -12.94 -28.71
C LEU A 272 -8.41 -13.46 -27.40
N TYR A 273 -9.02 -14.43 -26.76
CA TYR A 273 -8.56 -14.97 -25.47
C TYR A 273 -7.94 -16.36 -25.61
N ASP A 274 -7.12 -16.73 -24.62
CA ASP A 274 -6.49 -18.05 -24.51
C ASP A 274 -7.51 -19.07 -23.96
N HIS A 275 -8.05 -19.89 -24.85
CA HIS A 275 -9.05 -20.91 -24.53
C HIS A 275 -8.51 -21.95 -23.53
N ASP A 276 -7.25 -22.40 -23.68
CA ASP A 276 -6.64 -23.37 -22.77
C ASP A 276 -6.52 -22.82 -21.35
N PHE A 277 -6.10 -21.53 -21.23
CA PHE A 277 -6.03 -20.87 -19.94
C PHE A 277 -7.41 -20.74 -19.29
N ILE A 278 -8.43 -20.33 -20.06
CA ILE A 278 -9.80 -20.19 -19.54
C ILE A 278 -10.33 -21.54 -19.05
N GLU A 279 -10.21 -22.58 -19.85
CA GLU A 279 -10.73 -23.91 -19.51
C GLU A 279 -10.04 -24.49 -18.27
N ARG A 280 -8.74 -24.36 -18.18
CA ARG A 280 -7.94 -24.98 -17.10
C ARG A 280 -7.92 -24.18 -15.82
N TRP A 281 -7.82 -22.85 -15.92
CA TRP A 281 -7.46 -22.00 -14.80
C TRP A 281 -8.51 -20.98 -14.39
N CYS A 282 -9.60 -20.78 -15.15
CA CYS A 282 -10.61 -19.81 -14.79
C CYS A 282 -11.90 -20.47 -14.25
N TYR A 283 -12.60 -19.73 -13.41
CA TYR A 283 -13.92 -20.04 -12.87
C TYR A 283 -14.86 -18.86 -13.14
N GLY A 284 -16.10 -19.14 -13.57
CA GLY A 284 -17.13 -18.13 -13.78
C GLY A 284 -16.93 -17.29 -15.06
N PHE A 285 -16.32 -17.88 -16.12
CA PHE A 285 -16.08 -17.17 -17.38
C PHE A 285 -17.39 -16.82 -18.11
N ASP A 286 -18.36 -17.72 -18.14
CA ASP A 286 -19.64 -17.49 -18.88
C ASP A 286 -20.43 -16.36 -18.22
N GLU A 287 -20.51 -16.34 -16.89
CA GLU A 287 -21.16 -15.28 -16.11
C GLU A 287 -20.44 -13.93 -16.27
N PHE A 288 -19.11 -13.95 -16.30
CA PHE A 288 -18.32 -12.76 -16.57
C PHE A 288 -18.54 -12.23 -17.99
N ALA A 289 -18.58 -13.11 -18.99
CA ALA A 289 -18.83 -12.76 -20.39
C ALA A 289 -20.23 -12.13 -20.56
N GLU A 290 -21.25 -12.73 -19.94
CA GLU A 290 -22.61 -12.17 -19.93
C GLU A 290 -22.63 -10.79 -19.26
N ARG A 291 -21.96 -10.64 -18.12
CA ARG A 291 -21.88 -9.39 -17.37
C ARG A 291 -21.26 -8.26 -18.19
N VAL A 292 -20.09 -8.46 -18.79
CA VAL A 292 -19.40 -7.38 -19.53
C VAL A 292 -20.07 -7.06 -20.87
N ALA A 293 -20.96 -7.92 -21.36
CA ALA A 293 -21.62 -7.73 -22.64
C ALA A 293 -22.49 -6.46 -22.72
N TYR A 294 -23.00 -5.95 -21.57
CA TYR A 294 -23.81 -4.72 -21.56
C TYR A 294 -22.97 -3.46 -21.80
N MET A 295 -21.68 -3.51 -21.47
CA MET A 295 -20.75 -2.40 -21.69
C MET A 295 -20.11 -2.54 -23.08
N THR A 296 -20.83 -2.07 -24.11
CA THR A 296 -20.28 -2.09 -25.47
C THR A 296 -19.19 -1.04 -25.65
N PRO A 297 -18.28 -1.22 -26.60
CA PRO A 297 -17.23 -0.21 -26.88
C PRO A 297 -17.80 1.16 -27.20
N GLU A 298 -18.94 1.23 -27.90
CA GLU A 298 -19.64 2.48 -28.24
C GLU A 298 -20.16 3.17 -26.98
N LYS A 299 -20.78 2.41 -26.08
CA LYS A 299 -21.26 2.91 -24.77
C LYS A 299 -20.09 3.41 -23.91
N ALA A 300 -19.01 2.65 -23.85
CA ALA A 300 -17.81 3.06 -23.11
C ALA A 300 -17.15 4.29 -23.73
N ALA A 301 -17.10 4.39 -25.05
CA ALA A 301 -16.57 5.56 -25.75
C ALA A 301 -17.31 6.84 -25.35
N GLU A 302 -18.64 6.77 -25.26
CA GLU A 302 -19.49 7.87 -24.84
C GLU A 302 -19.31 8.22 -23.36
N ILE A 303 -19.22 7.20 -22.48
CA ILE A 303 -18.98 7.38 -21.03
C ILE A 303 -17.60 7.97 -20.78
N CYS A 304 -16.58 7.41 -21.42
CA CYS A 304 -15.17 7.76 -21.18
C CYS A 304 -14.72 8.99 -21.97
N GLU A 305 -15.50 9.47 -22.94
CA GLU A 305 -15.14 10.57 -23.84
C GLU A 305 -13.88 10.29 -24.68
N VAL A 306 -13.74 9.03 -25.12
CA VAL A 306 -12.62 8.59 -25.98
C VAL A 306 -13.14 8.06 -27.31
N PRO A 307 -12.38 8.17 -28.41
CA PRO A 307 -12.78 7.60 -29.69
C PRO A 307 -12.96 6.09 -29.60
N VAL A 308 -14.09 5.58 -30.12
CA VAL A 308 -14.37 4.15 -30.07
C VAL A 308 -13.35 3.32 -30.86
N GLU A 309 -12.83 3.88 -31.95
CA GLU A 309 -11.80 3.27 -32.79
C GLU A 309 -10.50 3.04 -32.01
N ASP A 310 -10.15 3.94 -31.09
CA ASP A 310 -8.98 3.80 -30.25
C ASP A 310 -9.18 2.74 -29.15
N ILE A 311 -10.40 2.56 -28.64
CA ILE A 311 -10.72 1.46 -27.72
C ILE A 311 -10.50 0.12 -28.44
N TYR A 312 -11.07 -0.08 -29.62
CA TYR A 312 -10.85 -1.29 -30.42
C TYR A 312 -9.36 -1.48 -30.76
N ARG A 313 -8.69 -0.42 -31.18
CA ARG A 313 -7.28 -0.46 -31.54
C ARG A 313 -6.40 -0.90 -30.38
N VAL A 314 -6.52 -0.28 -29.22
CA VAL A 314 -5.72 -0.58 -28.04
C VAL A 314 -6.00 -2.01 -27.56
N THR A 315 -7.25 -2.42 -27.51
CA THR A 315 -7.64 -3.77 -27.07
C THR A 315 -7.05 -4.84 -27.97
N ARG A 316 -7.21 -4.70 -29.30
CA ARG A 316 -6.65 -5.66 -30.26
C ARG A 316 -5.11 -5.68 -30.23
N MET A 317 -4.48 -4.53 -30.07
CA MET A 317 -3.01 -4.45 -29.90
C MET A 317 -2.56 -5.21 -28.65
N TYR A 318 -3.28 -5.06 -27.55
CA TYR A 318 -2.94 -5.74 -26.29
C TYR A 318 -3.16 -7.25 -26.39
N ALA A 319 -4.29 -7.68 -26.92
CA ALA A 319 -4.61 -9.09 -27.07
C ALA A 319 -3.70 -9.83 -28.08
N ALA A 320 -3.12 -9.13 -29.05
CA ALA A 320 -2.20 -9.70 -30.03
C ALA A 320 -0.73 -9.69 -29.59
N ALA A 321 -0.37 -8.97 -28.52
CA ALA A 321 1.02 -8.84 -28.06
C ALA A 321 1.34 -9.91 -27.01
N HIS A 322 2.40 -10.67 -27.24
CA HIS A 322 2.87 -11.73 -26.36
C HIS A 322 4.40 -11.71 -26.23
N PRO A 323 4.96 -11.31 -25.05
CA PRO A 323 4.24 -10.86 -23.85
C PRO A 323 3.75 -9.41 -23.91
N ALA A 324 2.68 -9.13 -23.21
CA ALA A 324 2.20 -7.78 -22.95
C ALA A 324 1.97 -7.55 -21.46
N SER A 325 2.08 -6.30 -21.04
CA SER A 325 1.91 -5.91 -19.62
C SER A 325 0.98 -4.72 -19.45
N ILE A 326 0.27 -4.71 -18.32
CA ILE A 326 -0.48 -3.56 -17.83
C ILE A 326 0.13 -3.11 -16.50
N ALA A 327 0.72 -1.91 -16.47
CA ALA A 327 1.13 -1.27 -15.23
C ALA A 327 0.05 -0.26 -14.82
N TRP A 328 -0.69 -0.57 -13.77
CA TRP A 328 -1.83 0.20 -13.30
C TRP A 328 -1.54 0.89 -11.96
N GLY A 329 -2.08 2.07 -11.77
CA GLY A 329 -1.67 2.96 -10.68
C GLY A 329 -2.80 3.35 -9.73
N LEU A 330 -2.52 4.36 -8.88
CA LEU A 330 -3.43 4.87 -7.85
C LEU A 330 -4.76 5.41 -8.39
N ALA A 331 -4.88 5.69 -9.68
CA ALA A 331 -6.15 6.07 -10.28
C ALA A 331 -7.25 5.02 -10.05
N PHE A 332 -6.88 3.75 -9.93
CA PHE A 332 -7.82 2.68 -9.57
C PHE A 332 -8.18 2.70 -8.09
N ASP A 333 -7.25 3.05 -7.21
CA ASP A 333 -7.49 3.03 -5.78
C ASP A 333 -8.33 4.23 -5.30
N GLN A 334 -8.24 5.36 -6.00
CA GLN A 334 -8.88 6.63 -5.61
C GLN A 334 -10.12 6.95 -6.43
N ASN A 335 -10.89 5.91 -6.75
CA ASN A 335 -12.05 6.00 -7.62
C ASN A 335 -13.11 5.00 -7.13
N THR A 336 -14.37 5.41 -7.16
CA THR A 336 -15.50 4.63 -6.63
C THR A 336 -15.68 3.27 -7.32
N ASN A 337 -15.29 3.15 -8.59
CA ASN A 337 -15.33 1.90 -9.36
C ASN A 337 -13.97 1.18 -9.39
N GLY A 338 -13.06 1.47 -8.46
CA GLY A 338 -11.68 1.00 -8.53
C GLY A 338 -11.53 -0.52 -8.48
N MET A 339 -12.28 -1.19 -7.61
CA MET A 339 -12.27 -2.66 -7.53
C MET A 339 -12.82 -3.32 -8.79
N GLN A 340 -13.91 -2.80 -9.34
CA GLN A 340 -14.54 -3.30 -10.56
C GLN A 340 -13.64 -3.14 -11.79
N ALA A 341 -12.96 -1.99 -11.88
CA ALA A 341 -11.94 -1.78 -12.90
C ALA A 341 -10.77 -2.77 -12.73
N GLY A 342 -10.35 -3.01 -11.48
CA GLY A 342 -9.32 -3.99 -11.13
C GLY A 342 -9.70 -5.41 -11.54
N GLN A 343 -10.92 -5.87 -11.27
CA GLN A 343 -11.42 -7.17 -11.73
C GLN A 343 -11.28 -7.32 -13.25
N CYS A 344 -11.64 -6.28 -14.01
CA CYS A 344 -11.54 -6.32 -15.48
C CYS A 344 -10.09 -6.30 -15.98
N VAL A 345 -9.20 -5.51 -15.36
CA VAL A 345 -7.76 -5.51 -15.71
C VAL A 345 -7.14 -6.88 -15.47
N LEU A 346 -7.45 -7.51 -14.33
CA LEU A 346 -6.99 -8.86 -14.02
C LEU A 346 -7.55 -9.88 -15.01
N ALA A 347 -8.84 -9.78 -15.34
CA ALA A 347 -9.45 -10.62 -16.35
C ALA A 347 -8.75 -10.49 -17.72
N MET A 348 -8.43 -9.26 -18.17
CA MET A 348 -7.67 -9.05 -19.41
C MET A 348 -6.29 -9.71 -19.36
N ILE A 349 -5.54 -9.53 -18.27
CA ILE A 349 -4.21 -10.14 -18.09
C ILE A 349 -4.30 -11.66 -18.17
N CYS A 350 -5.29 -12.26 -17.49
CA CYS A 350 -5.51 -13.70 -17.46
C CYS A 350 -5.98 -14.25 -18.81
N MET A 351 -7.04 -13.66 -19.37
CA MET A 351 -7.63 -14.12 -20.63
C MET A 351 -6.64 -14.09 -21.80
N THR A 352 -5.69 -13.14 -21.80
CA THR A 352 -4.73 -13.02 -22.91
C THR A 352 -3.42 -13.79 -22.67
N GLY A 353 -3.34 -14.64 -21.62
CA GLY A 353 -2.15 -15.45 -21.33
C GLY A 353 -0.94 -14.65 -20.87
N ASN A 354 -1.12 -13.41 -20.38
CA ASN A 354 -0.06 -12.53 -19.96
C ASN A 354 0.23 -12.56 -18.44
N LEU A 355 -0.45 -13.47 -17.71
CA LEU A 355 -0.25 -13.62 -16.26
C LEU A 355 0.96 -14.50 -15.97
N ASP A 356 1.86 -13.97 -15.15
CA ASP A 356 3.02 -14.67 -14.57
C ASP A 356 3.94 -15.31 -15.62
N VAL A 357 4.08 -14.64 -16.77
CA VAL A 357 4.99 -15.01 -17.87
C VAL A 357 6.11 -13.97 -18.02
N PRO A 358 7.30 -14.34 -18.53
CA PRO A 358 8.39 -13.40 -18.77
C PRO A 358 7.94 -12.19 -19.60
N GLY A 359 8.20 -10.97 -19.11
CA GLY A 359 7.76 -9.73 -19.75
C GLY A 359 6.26 -9.42 -19.64
N GLY A 360 5.50 -10.30 -19.00
CA GLY A 360 4.07 -10.12 -18.73
C GLY A 360 3.80 -9.38 -17.41
N ASN A 361 2.71 -9.74 -16.76
CA ASN A 361 2.36 -9.27 -15.42
C ASN A 361 2.69 -10.34 -14.39
N ILE A 362 3.60 -10.04 -13.48
CA ILE A 362 4.17 -11.00 -12.51
C ILE A 362 3.45 -10.90 -11.17
N VAL A 363 2.99 -12.05 -10.66
CA VAL A 363 2.44 -12.19 -9.31
C VAL A 363 3.59 -12.11 -8.31
N ALA A 364 3.40 -11.32 -7.25
CA ALA A 364 4.41 -11.12 -6.22
C ALA A 364 4.72 -12.40 -5.45
N ASP A 365 6.00 -12.60 -5.17
CA ASP A 365 6.50 -13.51 -4.16
C ASP A 365 7.26 -12.71 -3.10
N LEU A 366 6.76 -12.71 -1.87
CA LEU A 366 7.29 -11.89 -0.78
C LEU A 366 8.07 -12.71 0.26
N SER A 367 8.17 -14.04 0.11
CA SER A 367 8.91 -14.87 1.08
C SER A 367 10.42 -14.60 1.03
N MET A 368 11.09 -14.75 2.18
CA MET A 368 12.55 -14.69 2.24
C MET A 368 13.17 -15.90 1.54
N PRO A 369 14.29 -15.73 0.82
CA PRO A 369 15.05 -16.87 0.33
C PRO A 369 15.61 -17.71 1.49
N GLU A 370 15.77 -19.01 1.27
CA GLU A 370 16.39 -19.90 2.27
C GLU A 370 17.91 -19.68 2.34
N ASP A 371 18.53 -19.29 1.24
CA ASP A 371 19.91 -18.89 1.18
C ASP A 371 20.05 -17.41 0.78
N LEU A 372 21.18 -16.81 1.15
CA LEU A 372 21.46 -15.40 0.87
C LEU A 372 22.02 -15.16 -0.53
N THR A 373 22.21 -16.20 -1.34
CA THR A 373 22.75 -16.11 -2.69
C THR A 373 21.68 -15.79 -3.74
N GLY A 374 20.42 -15.81 -3.33
CA GLY A 374 19.28 -15.52 -4.18
C GLY A 374 18.74 -16.71 -4.97
N ASP A 375 19.38 -17.87 -4.87
CA ASP A 375 18.83 -19.13 -5.37
C ASP A 375 17.84 -19.70 -4.36
N ALA A 376 16.75 -18.98 -4.13
CA ALA A 376 15.71 -19.47 -3.24
C ALA A 376 15.28 -20.86 -3.64
N ALA A 377 15.48 -21.82 -2.76
CA ALA A 377 14.93 -23.15 -2.93
C ALA A 377 13.43 -23.01 -3.20
N ALA A 378 13.02 -23.57 -4.32
CA ALA A 378 11.65 -23.52 -4.79
C ALA A 378 10.73 -24.21 -3.79
N GLY A 379 10.16 -23.53 -2.85
CA GLY A 379 9.30 -24.27 -1.96
C GLY A 379 8.40 -23.51 -0.99
N GLN A 380 8.59 -22.24 -0.77
CA GLN A 380 7.85 -21.60 0.30
C GLN A 380 7.32 -20.19 0.00
N SER A 381 6.93 -19.91 -1.23
CA SER A 381 6.20 -18.67 -1.55
C SER A 381 4.79 -18.64 -0.93
N ALA A 382 4.37 -19.74 -0.40
CA ALA A 382 3.01 -19.97 0.04
C ALA A 382 2.54 -19.11 1.21
N HIS A 383 3.44 -18.64 2.04
CA HIS A 383 3.04 -17.78 3.17
C HIS A 383 2.70 -16.34 2.77
N ASN A 384 3.03 -15.92 1.55
CA ASN A 384 2.88 -14.52 1.13
C ASN A 384 1.78 -14.26 0.12
N THR A 385 1.10 -15.28 -0.34
CA THR A 385 -0.17 -15.13 -1.06
C THR A 385 -1.33 -14.93 -0.10
N ASP A 386 -1.16 -15.31 1.16
CA ASP A 386 -2.08 -14.92 2.21
C ASP A 386 -1.77 -13.48 2.63
N THR A 387 -2.54 -12.54 2.12
CA THR A 387 -2.47 -11.13 2.47
C THR A 387 -2.75 -10.86 3.94
N ARG A 388 -3.33 -11.81 4.65
CA ARG A 388 -3.40 -11.85 6.11
C ARG A 388 -2.02 -11.90 6.75
N SER A 389 -0.95 -12.24 6.01
CA SER A 389 0.43 -12.27 6.54
C SER A 389 1.00 -10.90 6.88
N PHE A 390 0.42 -9.81 6.40
CA PHE A 390 0.92 -8.47 6.70
C PHE A 390 0.51 -7.95 8.07
N ILE A 391 -0.61 -8.42 8.66
CA ILE A 391 -1.23 -7.78 9.83
C ILE A 391 -1.91 -8.84 10.73
N THR A 392 -1.32 -9.99 10.94
CA THR A 392 -2.14 -11.11 11.42
C THR A 392 -2.12 -11.33 12.92
N GLU A 393 -0.99 -11.07 13.59
CA GLU A 393 -0.85 -11.56 14.97
C GLU A 393 -1.78 -10.87 15.96
N GLY A 394 -1.79 -9.55 16.00
CA GLY A 394 -2.61 -8.81 16.94
C GLY A 394 -4.10 -8.95 16.71
N TRP A 395 -4.53 -8.97 15.45
CA TRP A 395 -5.93 -9.15 15.08
C TRP A 395 -6.44 -10.55 15.41
N TYR A 396 -5.68 -11.58 15.09
CA TYR A 396 -6.09 -12.98 15.34
C TYR A 396 -5.87 -13.46 16.77
N GLN A 397 -5.20 -12.68 17.60
CA GLN A 397 -5.19 -12.90 19.05
C GLN A 397 -6.47 -12.43 19.75
N MET A 398 -7.24 -11.56 19.10
CA MET A 398 -8.57 -11.18 19.55
C MET A 398 -9.57 -12.32 19.28
N THR A 399 -10.58 -12.47 20.15
CA THR A 399 -11.68 -13.39 19.90
C THR A 399 -12.57 -12.89 18.76
N ASP A 400 -13.46 -13.73 18.24
CA ASP A 400 -14.44 -13.31 17.22
C ASP A 400 -15.34 -12.19 17.75
N GLU A 401 -15.71 -12.22 19.02
CA GLU A 401 -16.49 -11.19 19.67
C GLU A 401 -15.72 -9.87 19.77
N GLU A 402 -14.43 -9.92 20.13
CA GLU A 402 -13.58 -8.71 20.17
C GLU A 402 -13.40 -8.11 18.78
N ARG A 403 -13.25 -8.92 17.73
CA ARG A 403 -13.17 -8.45 16.33
C ARG A 403 -14.50 -7.89 15.83
N ALA A 404 -15.61 -8.49 16.22
CA ALA A 404 -16.95 -8.01 15.87
C ALA A 404 -17.25 -6.62 16.43
N GLU A 405 -16.54 -6.19 17.48
CA GLU A 405 -16.62 -4.83 18.03
C GLU A 405 -15.88 -3.77 17.19
N CYS A 406 -15.17 -4.17 16.11
CA CYS A 406 -14.49 -3.23 15.23
C CYS A 406 -15.49 -2.24 14.60
N ILE A 407 -15.19 -0.95 14.71
CA ILE A 407 -16.06 0.10 14.16
C ILE A 407 -16.17 -0.04 12.64
N GLY A 408 -17.40 -0.18 12.15
CA GLY A 408 -17.73 -0.42 10.76
C GLY A 408 -17.78 -1.89 10.33
N MET A 409 -17.60 -2.83 11.27
CA MET A 409 -17.69 -4.28 10.97
C MET A 409 -19.10 -4.69 10.50
N ASP A 410 -20.14 -4.10 11.07
CA ASP A 410 -21.53 -4.32 10.70
C ASP A 410 -21.86 -3.82 9.29
N LYS A 411 -21.19 -2.75 8.85
CA LYS A 411 -21.40 -2.10 7.55
C LYS A 411 -20.43 -2.58 6.46
N TYR A 412 -19.18 -2.83 6.84
CA TYR A 412 -18.08 -3.17 5.93
C TYR A 412 -17.27 -4.40 6.38
N PRO A 413 -17.91 -5.57 6.59
CA PRO A 413 -17.23 -6.74 7.18
C PRO A 413 -16.05 -7.23 6.34
N LEU A 414 -16.16 -7.21 5.02
CA LEU A 414 -15.05 -7.59 4.15
C LEU A 414 -13.86 -6.66 4.31
N TYR A 415 -14.09 -5.35 4.33
CA TYR A 415 -13.03 -4.36 4.56
C TYR A 415 -12.36 -4.59 5.93
N CYS A 416 -13.12 -4.63 7.01
CA CYS A 416 -12.58 -4.77 8.37
C CYS A 416 -11.76 -6.05 8.56
N ASN A 417 -12.19 -7.17 7.98
CA ASN A 417 -11.48 -8.44 8.07
C ASN A 417 -10.23 -8.50 7.17
N GLN A 418 -10.24 -7.84 6.03
CA GLN A 418 -9.10 -7.86 5.10
C GLN A 418 -8.02 -6.84 5.49
N ILE A 419 -8.42 -5.67 5.98
CA ILE A 419 -7.50 -4.65 6.50
C ILE A 419 -7.08 -4.93 7.94
N THR A 420 -7.84 -5.79 8.64
CA THR A 420 -7.68 -6.06 10.08
C THR A 420 -7.78 -4.78 10.91
N GLY A 421 -8.82 -4.00 10.64
CA GLY A 421 -9.05 -2.73 11.29
C GLY A 421 -10.36 -2.07 10.87
N CYS A 422 -10.60 -0.90 11.41
CA CYS A 422 -11.85 -0.17 11.25
C CYS A 422 -11.86 0.78 10.04
N GLN A 423 -13.04 1.03 9.54
CA GLN A 423 -13.24 1.97 8.44
C GLN A 423 -13.23 3.42 8.98
N ALA A 424 -12.41 4.29 8.34
CA ALA A 424 -12.11 5.62 8.86
C ALA A 424 -13.34 6.56 8.97
N ASP A 425 -14.28 6.47 8.01
CA ASP A 425 -15.48 7.32 8.05
C ASP A 425 -16.43 6.89 9.18
N CYS A 426 -16.51 5.58 9.45
CA CYS A 426 -17.29 5.07 10.58
C CYS A 426 -16.72 5.54 11.94
N ILE A 427 -15.38 5.63 12.06
CA ILE A 427 -14.76 6.20 13.26
C ILE A 427 -15.14 7.68 13.44
N LEU A 428 -15.17 8.46 12.37
CA LEU A 428 -15.57 9.86 12.46
C LEU A 428 -16.99 10.00 13.01
N ASP A 429 -17.93 9.22 12.49
CA ASP A 429 -19.30 9.18 12.99
C ASP A 429 -19.34 8.76 14.47
N THR A 430 -18.55 7.75 14.85
CA THR A 430 -18.43 7.33 16.26
C THR A 430 -17.91 8.45 17.17
N LEU A 431 -16.88 9.19 16.74
CA LEU A 431 -16.36 10.32 17.52
C LEU A 431 -17.38 11.45 17.67
N GLU A 432 -18.32 11.59 16.75
CA GLU A 432 -19.40 12.59 16.82
C GLU A 432 -20.59 12.16 17.68
N THR A 433 -20.87 10.84 17.76
CA THR A 433 -22.12 10.32 18.34
C THR A 433 -21.92 9.50 19.61
N ASP A 434 -20.72 8.98 19.86
CA ASP A 434 -20.39 7.92 20.82
C ASP A 434 -21.07 6.55 20.51
N GLU A 435 -21.57 6.35 19.28
CA GLU A 435 -22.15 5.09 18.83
C GLU A 435 -21.19 4.34 17.90
N PRO A 436 -21.07 3.02 18.00
CA PRO A 436 -21.77 2.09 18.90
C PRO A 436 -21.22 2.09 20.35
N TYR A 437 -20.13 2.78 20.61
CA TYR A 437 -19.50 2.97 21.92
C TYR A 437 -18.51 4.14 21.88
N PRO A 438 -18.19 4.78 23.04
CA PRO A 438 -17.31 5.93 23.04
C PRO A 438 -15.84 5.55 22.77
N VAL A 439 -15.18 6.31 21.89
CA VAL A 439 -13.72 6.28 21.66
C VAL A 439 -13.11 7.48 22.39
N LYS A 440 -12.31 7.20 23.42
CA LYS A 440 -11.75 8.22 24.33
C LYS A 440 -10.25 8.37 24.27
N MET A 441 -9.54 7.44 23.62
CA MET A 441 -8.09 7.48 23.46
C MET A 441 -7.70 7.36 21.99
N ALA A 442 -6.68 8.14 21.57
CA ALA A 442 -6.17 8.07 20.22
C ALA A 442 -4.65 8.00 20.19
N TRP A 443 -4.12 7.15 19.27
CA TRP A 443 -2.74 7.18 18.84
C TRP A 443 -2.66 7.65 17.39
N ILE A 444 -1.97 8.75 17.14
CA ILE A 444 -1.72 9.30 15.81
C ILE A 444 -0.32 8.82 15.39
N ALA A 445 -0.27 7.76 14.58
CA ALA A 445 0.95 7.08 14.20
C ALA A 445 1.30 7.35 12.73
N ASN A 446 2.36 8.09 12.47
CA ASN A 446 2.89 8.34 11.12
C ASN A 446 1.83 8.90 10.13
N THR A 447 0.91 9.72 10.62
CA THR A 447 -0.15 10.29 9.79
C THR A 447 -0.44 11.74 10.15
N ASN A 448 -0.83 12.51 9.16
CA ASN A 448 -1.33 13.87 9.33
C ASN A 448 -2.85 13.90 9.03
N LEU A 449 -3.63 13.26 9.90
CA LEU A 449 -5.07 13.03 9.74
C LEU A 449 -5.87 14.30 9.36
N LEU A 450 -5.52 15.43 9.96
CA LEU A 450 -6.21 16.71 9.68
C LEU A 450 -5.72 17.41 8.41
N ALA A 451 -4.75 16.84 7.69
CA ALA A 451 -4.36 17.38 6.39
C ALA A 451 -5.42 17.06 5.34
N PRO A 452 -5.66 17.96 4.38
CA PRO A 452 -6.65 17.73 3.32
C PRO A 452 -6.39 16.51 2.43
N THR A 453 -5.15 16.02 2.41
CA THR A 453 -4.79 14.80 1.69
C THR A 453 -5.30 13.52 2.37
N ASN A 454 -5.57 13.57 3.66
CA ASN A 454 -6.01 12.43 4.45
C ASN A 454 -7.47 12.54 4.89
N SER A 455 -8.03 13.75 4.83
CA SER A 455 -9.41 14.01 5.25
C SER A 455 -10.05 15.06 4.35
N ALA A 456 -11.23 14.76 3.82
CA ALA A 456 -12.03 15.73 3.07
C ALA A 456 -12.60 16.81 3.97
N GLU A 457 -12.75 16.53 5.28
CA GLU A 457 -13.42 17.42 6.25
C GLU A 457 -12.56 17.65 7.51
N PRO A 458 -11.36 18.25 7.40
CA PRO A 458 -10.45 18.40 8.53
C PRO A 458 -11.05 19.14 9.72
N THR A 459 -11.94 20.10 9.48
CA THR A 459 -12.63 20.84 10.55
C THR A 459 -13.64 19.94 11.32
N ARG A 460 -14.32 19.04 10.62
CA ARG A 460 -15.23 18.06 11.22
C ARG A 460 -14.45 17.09 12.10
N TRP A 461 -13.37 16.51 11.57
CA TRP A 461 -12.45 15.66 12.33
C TRP A 461 -11.91 16.35 13.58
N HIS A 462 -11.43 17.58 13.45
CA HIS A 462 -10.90 18.34 14.59
C HIS A 462 -11.95 18.52 15.70
N LYS A 463 -13.18 18.92 15.34
CA LYS A 463 -14.28 19.07 16.31
C LYS A 463 -14.65 17.75 16.97
N ALA A 464 -14.69 16.66 16.22
CA ALA A 464 -14.98 15.32 16.73
C ALA A 464 -13.91 14.86 17.73
N PHE A 465 -12.64 15.09 17.45
CA PHE A 465 -11.53 14.82 18.37
C PHE A 465 -11.65 15.63 19.67
N GLN A 466 -11.90 16.94 19.55
CA GLN A 466 -12.07 17.81 20.76
C GLN A 466 -13.24 17.36 21.62
N ARG A 467 -14.32 16.87 21.00
CA ARG A 467 -15.51 16.38 21.70
C ARG A 467 -15.23 15.04 22.43
N SER A 468 -14.67 14.07 21.73
CA SER A 468 -14.66 12.68 22.20
C SER A 468 -13.36 12.27 22.88
N ILE A 469 -12.20 12.66 22.33
CA ILE A 469 -10.91 12.14 22.78
C ILE A 469 -10.44 12.81 24.07
N GLU A 470 -10.32 12.03 25.13
CA GLU A 470 -9.81 12.48 26.42
C GLU A 470 -8.29 12.54 26.49
N PHE A 471 -7.62 11.58 25.84
CA PHE A 471 -6.17 11.54 25.79
C PHE A 471 -5.69 11.09 24.41
N ALA A 472 -4.70 11.80 23.86
CA ALA A 472 -4.09 11.43 22.59
C ALA A 472 -2.56 11.58 22.61
N PHE A 473 -1.87 10.66 21.93
CA PHE A 473 -0.45 10.79 21.70
C PHE A 473 -0.09 10.58 20.22
N GLY A 474 1.03 11.17 19.81
CA GLY A 474 1.48 11.14 18.43
C GLY A 474 2.91 10.65 18.30
N THR A 475 3.19 9.85 17.28
CA THR A 475 4.53 9.43 16.87
C THR A 475 4.80 9.93 15.45
N ASP A 476 5.83 10.76 15.28
CA ASP A 476 6.25 11.31 13.98
C ASP A 476 7.68 11.87 14.09
N CYS A 477 8.31 12.19 12.96
CA CYS A 477 9.58 12.93 12.95
C CYS A 477 9.41 14.41 13.29
N PHE A 478 8.20 14.95 13.14
CA PHE A 478 7.84 16.35 13.38
C PHE A 478 6.56 16.46 14.19
N ILE A 479 6.40 17.55 14.93
CA ILE A 479 5.09 17.92 15.46
C ILE A 479 4.25 18.44 14.29
N THR A 480 3.50 17.53 13.66
CA THR A 480 2.62 17.84 12.52
C THR A 480 1.45 18.74 12.95
N PRO A 481 0.77 19.42 12.01
CA PRO A 481 -0.45 20.16 12.32
C PRO A 481 -1.50 19.32 13.07
N THR A 482 -1.63 18.03 12.77
CA THR A 482 -2.52 17.12 13.50
C THR A 482 -2.07 16.92 14.95
N ILE A 483 -0.80 16.54 15.17
CA ILE A 483 -0.23 16.37 16.52
C ILE A 483 -0.35 17.67 17.30
N GLN A 484 -0.04 18.80 16.67
CA GLN A 484 -0.20 20.13 17.27
C GLN A 484 -1.64 20.41 17.68
N ALA A 485 -2.62 19.97 16.91
CA ALA A 485 -4.03 20.26 17.18
C ALA A 485 -4.65 19.36 18.25
N VAL A 486 -4.27 18.06 18.32
CA VAL A 486 -5.07 17.06 19.06
C VAL A 486 -4.29 16.19 20.05
N CYS A 487 -2.95 16.18 20.06
CA CYS A 487 -2.18 15.31 20.94
C CYS A 487 -1.72 15.99 22.24
N ASP A 488 -1.62 15.20 23.30
CA ASP A 488 -1.13 15.60 24.64
C ASP A 488 0.33 15.17 24.86
N VAL A 489 0.76 14.09 24.19
CA VAL A 489 2.12 13.58 24.20
C VAL A 489 2.63 13.43 22.77
N PHE A 490 3.89 13.80 22.56
CA PHE A 490 4.63 13.58 21.32
C PHE A 490 5.85 12.71 21.58
N LEU A 491 5.99 11.64 20.80
CA LEU A 491 7.13 10.74 20.81
C LEU A 491 7.91 10.90 19.49
N PRO A 492 9.17 11.34 19.53
CA PRO A 492 9.94 11.64 18.33
C PRO A 492 10.45 10.38 17.65
N LEU A 493 10.17 10.26 16.33
CA LEU A 493 10.68 9.17 15.51
C LEU A 493 12.09 9.48 14.95
N SER A 494 12.92 8.45 14.92
CA SER A 494 14.18 8.43 14.19
C SER A 494 13.94 8.29 12.68
N THR A 495 14.85 8.83 11.87
CA THR A 495 14.81 8.69 10.42
C THR A 495 15.51 7.41 9.97
N VAL A 496 15.33 7.05 8.70
CA VAL A 496 15.87 5.82 8.08
C VAL A 496 17.39 5.62 8.15
N VAL A 497 18.16 6.63 8.55
CA VAL A 497 19.62 6.54 8.75
C VAL A 497 20.02 6.47 10.23
N GLU A 498 19.05 6.53 11.14
CA GLU A 498 19.26 6.57 12.59
C GLU A 498 18.89 5.26 13.28
N HIS A 499 18.37 4.26 12.57
CA HIS A 499 18.05 2.93 13.11
C HIS A 499 18.33 1.84 12.08
N ASP A 500 18.46 0.62 12.56
CA ASP A 500 18.52 -0.57 11.70
C ASP A 500 17.13 -0.95 11.20
N GLY A 501 17.03 -1.46 9.98
CA GLY A 501 15.76 -1.85 9.38
C GLY A 501 15.90 -2.90 8.30
N VAL A 502 14.81 -3.56 7.96
CA VAL A 502 14.74 -4.51 6.85
C VAL A 502 13.66 -4.05 5.87
N ASN A 503 14.09 -3.70 4.68
CA ASN A 503 13.23 -3.27 3.59
C ASN A 503 12.95 -4.44 2.65
N ARG A 504 11.70 -4.90 2.61
CA ARG A 504 11.28 -5.80 1.55
C ARG A 504 10.50 -5.01 0.51
N THR A 505 10.83 -5.21 -0.76
CA THR A 505 10.01 -4.66 -1.83
C THR A 505 8.69 -5.40 -1.87
N HIS A 506 7.60 -4.66 -2.00
CA HIS A 506 6.29 -5.24 -2.18
C HIS A 506 5.87 -5.13 -3.63
N TYR A 507 4.92 -5.98 -4.02
CA TYR A 507 4.15 -5.93 -5.25
C TYR A 507 4.95 -6.23 -6.51
N GLY A 508 4.54 -7.27 -7.19
CA GLY A 508 5.09 -7.70 -8.45
C GLY A 508 6.58 -8.04 -8.39
N ALA A 509 7.29 -7.79 -9.47
CA ALA A 509 8.71 -8.07 -9.57
C ALA A 509 9.57 -7.27 -8.57
N ALA A 510 9.03 -6.22 -7.97
CA ALA A 510 9.72 -5.48 -6.92
C ALA A 510 9.90 -6.30 -5.63
N SER A 511 9.14 -7.38 -5.43
CA SER A 511 9.31 -8.31 -4.30
C SER A 511 10.58 -9.17 -4.35
N ILE A 512 11.32 -9.11 -5.43
CA ILE A 512 12.52 -9.91 -5.64
C ILE A 512 13.78 -9.38 -4.94
N THR A 513 13.66 -8.32 -4.16
CA THR A 513 14.79 -7.80 -3.39
C THR A 513 14.45 -7.59 -1.93
N THR A 514 15.45 -7.78 -1.08
CA THR A 514 15.45 -7.42 0.33
C THR A 514 16.66 -6.55 0.61
N GLY A 515 16.46 -5.45 1.31
CA GLY A 515 17.52 -4.51 1.66
C GLY A 515 17.63 -4.32 3.17
N CYS A 516 18.84 -4.10 3.66
CA CYS A 516 19.14 -3.82 5.05
C CYS A 516 19.46 -2.34 5.23
N GLY A 517 18.65 -1.66 6.03
CA GLY A 517 18.93 -0.32 6.49
C GLY A 517 19.93 -0.39 7.64
N ASN A 518 21.12 0.13 7.44
CA ASN A 518 22.17 0.15 8.46
C ASN A 518 22.20 1.51 9.16
N LYS A 519 22.07 1.50 10.49
CA LYS A 519 22.19 2.69 11.31
C LYS A 519 23.56 3.33 11.11
N ALA A 520 23.60 4.61 10.74
CA ALA A 520 24.82 5.37 10.53
C ALA A 520 25.04 6.46 11.57
N ILE A 521 23.98 7.10 12.07
CA ILE A 521 24.03 8.24 12.99
C ILE A 521 23.02 8.11 14.13
N THR A 522 23.12 9.00 15.10
CA THR A 522 22.12 9.21 16.15
C THR A 522 21.86 10.70 16.30
N VAL A 523 20.61 11.12 16.33
CA VAL A 523 20.23 12.52 16.52
C VAL A 523 19.29 12.65 17.73
N GLY A 524 19.77 13.27 18.79
CA GLY A 524 18.99 13.44 20.02
C GLY A 524 18.61 12.12 20.68
N GLU A 525 17.36 12.03 21.11
CA GLU A 525 16.77 10.89 21.80
C GLU A 525 15.70 10.18 20.96
N ALA A 526 15.60 10.50 19.65
CA ALA A 526 14.61 9.91 18.76
C ALA A 526 14.78 8.38 18.65
N LYS A 527 13.67 7.65 18.59
CA LYS A 527 13.63 6.19 18.52
C LYS A 527 12.85 5.74 17.27
N SER A 528 13.13 4.55 16.77
CA SER A 528 12.33 3.96 15.71
C SER A 528 10.94 3.58 16.20
N ASP A 529 10.00 3.40 15.28
CA ASP A 529 8.66 2.86 15.60
C ASP A 529 8.78 1.58 16.40
N LEU A 530 9.61 0.64 15.95
CA LEU A 530 9.79 -0.67 16.59
C LEU A 530 10.38 -0.56 18.02
N GLU A 531 11.34 0.34 18.25
CA GLU A 531 11.85 0.61 19.60
C GLU A 531 10.73 1.12 20.52
N ILE A 532 9.89 2.05 20.02
CA ILE A 532 8.75 2.57 20.79
C ILE A 532 7.74 1.46 21.10
N TYR A 533 7.47 0.58 20.14
CA TYR A 533 6.55 -0.54 20.35
C TYR A 533 7.07 -1.53 21.40
N CYS A 534 8.37 -1.85 21.39
CA CYS A 534 8.99 -2.69 22.42
C CYS A 534 8.88 -2.05 23.82
N LEU A 535 9.11 -0.73 23.93
CA LEU A 535 8.97 -0.02 25.21
C LEU A 535 7.52 0.01 25.73
N LEU A 536 6.53 0.15 24.85
CA LEU A 536 5.12 0.09 25.21
C LEU A 536 4.71 -1.36 25.59
N ALA A 537 5.20 -2.36 24.86
CA ALA A 537 4.96 -3.77 25.15
C ALA A 537 5.56 -4.18 26.51
N GLU A 538 6.76 -3.71 26.84
CA GLU A 538 7.41 -3.93 28.12
C GLU A 538 6.56 -3.37 29.28
N ARG A 539 6.03 -2.14 29.12
CA ARG A 539 5.16 -1.52 30.12
C ARG A 539 3.84 -2.25 30.26
N MET A 540 3.26 -2.71 29.17
CA MET A 540 2.04 -3.51 29.20
C MET A 540 2.27 -4.82 29.98
N ALA A 541 3.36 -5.54 29.73
CA ALA A 541 3.73 -6.75 30.44
C ALA A 541 3.99 -6.49 31.94
N LYS A 542 4.65 -5.39 32.29
CA LYS A 542 4.84 -4.99 33.70
C LYS A 542 3.53 -4.63 34.39
N MET A 543 2.59 -4.03 33.69
CA MET A 543 1.29 -3.64 34.24
C MET A 543 0.38 -4.86 34.49
N PHE A 544 0.48 -5.89 33.66
CA PHE A 544 -0.33 -7.11 33.72
C PHE A 544 0.54 -8.38 33.62
N PRO A 545 1.40 -8.64 34.62
CA PRO A 545 2.40 -9.72 34.54
C PRO A 545 1.79 -11.13 34.51
N ASP A 546 0.55 -11.29 34.97
CA ASP A 546 -0.17 -12.56 35.00
C ASP A 546 -1.11 -12.76 33.79
N ASP A 547 -1.19 -11.79 32.88
CA ASP A 547 -1.99 -11.90 31.64
C ASP A 547 -1.09 -12.29 30.46
N PRO A 548 -1.14 -13.56 29.99
CA PRO A 548 -0.31 -14.00 28.86
C PRO A 548 -0.54 -13.21 27.59
N LYS A 549 -1.74 -12.68 27.39
CA LYS A 549 -2.06 -11.85 26.22
C LYS A 549 -1.43 -10.46 26.30
N ALA A 550 -1.32 -9.88 27.49
CA ALA A 550 -0.62 -8.61 27.72
C ALA A 550 0.90 -8.77 27.63
N CYS A 551 1.42 -9.92 28.05
CA CYS A 551 2.86 -10.22 28.00
C CYS A 551 3.33 -10.62 26.61
N PHE A 552 2.45 -11.12 25.73
CA PHE A 552 2.79 -11.74 24.45
C PHE A 552 3.73 -10.91 23.57
N ALA A 553 3.41 -9.64 23.37
CA ALA A 553 4.19 -8.78 22.48
C ALA A 553 5.62 -8.58 23.01
N HIS A 554 5.78 -8.36 24.31
CA HIS A 554 7.09 -8.21 24.94
C HIS A 554 7.88 -9.52 24.99
N GLU A 555 7.24 -10.65 25.32
CA GLU A 555 7.90 -11.96 25.34
C GLU A 555 8.38 -12.38 23.96
N LYS A 556 7.62 -12.06 22.91
CA LYS A 556 7.98 -12.38 21.53
C LYS A 556 9.06 -11.45 20.98
N TYR A 557 8.95 -10.16 21.27
CA TYR A 557 9.81 -9.09 20.75
C TYR A 557 10.33 -8.22 21.90
N PRO A 558 11.22 -8.73 22.77
CA PRO A 558 11.78 -7.96 23.88
C PRO A 558 12.59 -6.73 23.38
N GLU A 559 13.20 -6.87 22.19
CA GLU A 559 13.94 -5.80 21.53
C GLU A 559 13.53 -5.69 20.05
N TYR A 560 13.76 -4.54 19.43
CA TYR A 560 13.31 -4.31 18.05
C TYR A 560 14.04 -5.19 17.01
N HIS A 561 15.28 -5.62 17.29
CA HIS A 561 15.96 -6.62 16.46
C HIS A 561 15.24 -7.96 16.46
N ASP A 562 14.62 -8.37 17.57
CA ASP A 562 13.80 -9.59 17.61
C ASP A 562 12.64 -9.51 16.61
N TYR A 563 12.03 -8.31 16.46
CA TYR A 563 10.98 -8.12 15.46
C TYR A 563 11.54 -8.19 14.04
N LEU A 564 12.68 -7.54 13.78
CA LEU A 564 13.33 -7.62 12.47
C LEU A 564 13.66 -9.07 12.09
N GLU A 565 14.23 -9.82 13.01
CA GLU A 565 14.66 -11.19 12.77
C GLU A 565 13.47 -12.16 12.66
N LYS A 566 12.57 -12.16 13.63
CA LYS A 566 11.45 -13.11 13.70
C LYS A 566 10.34 -12.81 12.69
N ASN A 567 10.09 -11.54 12.39
CA ASN A 567 9.01 -11.14 11.48
C ASN A 567 9.56 -10.79 10.08
N ARG A 568 10.49 -9.82 9.98
CA ARG A 568 10.98 -9.35 8.68
C ARG A 568 11.88 -10.35 7.98
N LEU A 569 12.70 -11.07 8.72
CA LEU A 569 13.59 -12.12 8.22
C LEU A 569 13.01 -13.54 8.44
N GLU A 570 11.76 -13.64 8.88
CA GLU A 570 11.00 -14.89 9.03
C GLU A 570 11.69 -15.93 9.92
N GLY A 571 12.55 -15.49 10.85
CA GLY A 571 13.33 -16.36 11.72
C GLY A 571 14.41 -17.19 11.02
N ARG A 572 14.72 -16.88 9.74
CA ARG A 572 15.70 -17.62 8.95
C ARG A 572 17.11 -17.05 9.05
N HIS A 573 17.20 -15.76 9.35
CA HIS A 573 18.46 -15.02 9.44
C HIS A 573 18.44 -14.08 10.62
N THR A 574 19.61 -13.81 11.18
CA THR A 574 19.80 -12.69 12.10
C THR A 574 20.06 -11.41 11.30
N PHE A 575 19.82 -10.25 11.94
CA PHE A 575 20.13 -8.97 11.30
C PHE A 575 21.63 -8.83 11.01
N ASP A 576 22.49 -9.33 11.92
CA ASP A 576 23.95 -9.30 11.75
C ASP A 576 24.44 -10.12 10.56
N GLU A 577 23.75 -11.20 10.23
CA GLU A 577 24.07 -11.98 9.01
C GLU A 577 23.73 -11.23 7.72
N VAL A 578 22.62 -10.49 7.69
CA VAL A 578 22.14 -9.86 6.45
C VAL A 578 22.61 -8.42 6.25
N LYS A 579 22.95 -7.69 7.31
CA LYS A 579 23.32 -6.27 7.19
C LYS A 579 24.54 -6.02 6.31
N GLY A 580 25.46 -6.98 6.26
CA GLY A 580 26.64 -6.94 5.39
C GLY A 580 26.31 -7.04 3.91
N LEU A 581 25.19 -7.67 3.57
CA LEU A 581 24.74 -7.82 2.19
C LEU A 581 24.15 -6.51 1.63
N VAL A 582 23.70 -5.61 2.50
CA VAL A 582 23.02 -4.34 2.22
C VAL A 582 21.75 -4.54 1.42
N LYS A 583 21.82 -5.13 0.23
CA LYS A 583 20.66 -5.55 -0.55
C LYS A 583 20.99 -6.81 -1.33
N PHE A 584 20.04 -7.72 -1.38
CA PHE A 584 20.13 -8.94 -2.17
C PHE A 584 18.87 -9.14 -3.01
N LYS A 585 19.06 -9.70 -4.18
CA LYS A 585 18.00 -10.02 -5.13
C LYS A 585 17.66 -11.50 -5.04
N ARG A 586 16.46 -11.83 -5.53
CA ARG A 586 15.96 -13.20 -5.63
C ARG A 586 15.76 -13.56 -7.09
N LYS A 587 15.81 -14.84 -7.40
CA LYS A 587 15.42 -15.33 -8.72
C LYS A 587 13.92 -15.09 -8.91
N VAL A 588 13.53 -14.54 -10.06
CA VAL A 588 12.13 -14.44 -10.46
C VAL A 588 11.71 -15.79 -11.05
N TYR A 589 10.57 -16.29 -10.56
CA TYR A 589 9.95 -17.49 -11.10
C TYR A 589 8.71 -17.10 -11.88
N TYR A 590 8.51 -17.77 -12.98
CA TYR A 590 7.36 -17.61 -13.86
C TYR A 590 6.43 -18.81 -13.75
N ARG A 591 5.15 -18.62 -14.16
CA ARG A 591 4.12 -19.66 -14.14
C ARG A 591 3.99 -20.36 -12.79
N LYS A 592 4.06 -19.56 -11.73
CA LYS A 592 4.00 -20.05 -10.35
C LYS A 592 2.71 -20.84 -10.05
N TYR A 593 1.60 -20.48 -10.73
CA TYR A 593 0.34 -21.23 -10.63
C TYR A 593 0.43 -22.66 -11.20
N GLU A 594 1.26 -22.91 -12.20
CA GLU A 594 1.47 -24.26 -12.74
C GLU A 594 2.36 -25.13 -11.84
N THR A 595 3.29 -24.49 -11.14
CA THR A 595 4.31 -25.16 -10.33
C THR A 595 3.97 -25.28 -8.85
N GLY A 596 2.74 -24.87 -8.45
CA GLY A 596 2.28 -24.91 -7.05
C GLY A 596 2.88 -23.84 -6.14
N LYS A 597 3.61 -22.86 -6.69
CA LYS A 597 4.28 -21.82 -5.89
C LYS A 597 3.35 -20.72 -5.37
N LEU A 598 2.09 -20.68 -5.82
CA LEU A 598 1.09 -19.75 -5.33
C LEU A 598 0.21 -20.31 -4.21
N ARG A 599 0.42 -21.58 -3.84
CA ARG A 599 -0.43 -22.26 -2.84
C ARG A 599 0.40 -22.88 -1.71
N PRO A 600 -0.07 -22.76 -0.45
CA PRO A 600 0.61 -23.36 0.70
C PRO A 600 0.75 -24.89 0.64
N ASP A 601 -0.20 -25.54 -0.05
CA ASP A 601 -0.23 -26.99 -0.20
C ASP A 601 0.67 -27.49 -1.36
N GLY A 602 1.34 -26.58 -2.06
CA GLY A 602 2.22 -26.89 -3.20
C GLY A 602 1.50 -27.43 -4.44
N GLN A 603 0.16 -27.43 -4.45
CA GLN A 603 -0.61 -27.88 -5.61
C GLN A 603 -0.69 -26.77 -6.67
N PRO A 604 -0.70 -27.12 -7.97
CA PRO A 604 -1.01 -26.17 -9.03
C PRO A 604 -2.33 -25.44 -8.79
N GLY A 605 -2.35 -24.14 -9.12
CA GLY A 605 -3.55 -23.30 -8.99
C GLY A 605 -3.29 -22.01 -8.26
N PHE A 606 -4.38 -21.39 -7.81
CA PHE A 606 -4.44 -20.08 -7.17
C PHE A 606 -4.94 -20.21 -5.72
N LEU A 607 -4.60 -19.25 -4.86
CA LEU A 607 -5.06 -19.25 -3.46
C LEU A 607 -6.47 -18.63 -3.34
N THR A 608 -7.38 -19.09 -4.17
CA THR A 608 -8.80 -18.78 -4.14
C THR A 608 -9.60 -19.97 -3.62
N PRO A 609 -10.84 -19.82 -3.18
CA PRO A 609 -11.69 -20.94 -2.77
C PRO A 609 -11.84 -22.05 -3.81
N THR A 610 -11.88 -21.68 -5.11
CA THR A 610 -11.99 -22.64 -6.22
C THR A 610 -10.63 -23.22 -6.66
N GLY A 611 -9.51 -22.66 -6.20
CA GLY A 611 -8.18 -22.98 -6.68
C GLY A 611 -7.88 -22.43 -8.09
N ARG A 612 -8.77 -21.60 -8.66
CA ARG A 612 -8.70 -21.01 -10.00
C ARG A 612 -8.74 -19.49 -9.93
N VAL A 613 -8.46 -18.83 -11.05
CA VAL A 613 -8.79 -17.41 -11.24
C VAL A 613 -10.31 -17.25 -11.16
N GLU A 614 -10.83 -16.49 -10.21
CA GLU A 614 -12.26 -16.30 -10.03
C GLU A 614 -12.74 -15.05 -10.78
N LEU A 615 -13.12 -15.21 -12.04
CA LEU A 615 -13.77 -14.16 -12.82
C LEU A 615 -15.16 -13.84 -12.28
N TRP A 616 -15.82 -14.82 -11.67
CA TRP A 616 -16.94 -14.69 -10.74
C TRP A 616 -16.40 -14.94 -9.33
N SER A 617 -16.35 -13.92 -8.50
CA SER A 617 -15.71 -14.02 -7.19
C SER A 617 -16.64 -14.65 -6.15
N SER A 618 -16.30 -15.86 -5.73
CA SER A 618 -17.02 -16.52 -4.63
C SER A 618 -16.90 -15.76 -3.32
N GLN A 619 -15.73 -15.14 -3.05
CA GLN A 619 -15.52 -14.39 -1.83
C GLN A 619 -16.34 -13.10 -1.76
N PHE A 620 -16.50 -12.36 -2.87
CA PHE A 620 -17.44 -11.24 -2.91
C PHE A 620 -18.88 -11.70 -2.66
N ASN A 621 -19.31 -12.77 -3.34
CA ASN A 621 -20.63 -13.35 -3.15
C ASN A 621 -20.91 -13.77 -1.70
N ASP A 622 -19.96 -14.45 -1.07
CA ASP A 622 -20.08 -14.94 0.32
C ASP A 622 -20.14 -13.80 1.36
N ASN A 623 -19.67 -12.61 0.99
CA ASN A 623 -19.75 -11.38 1.78
C ASN A 623 -20.93 -10.47 1.36
N GLY A 624 -21.86 -10.96 0.55
CA GLY A 624 -23.05 -10.22 0.13
C GLY A 624 -22.80 -9.10 -0.88
N MET A 625 -21.64 -9.14 -1.55
CA MET A 625 -21.27 -8.20 -2.60
C MET A 625 -21.52 -8.82 -3.98
N ASP A 626 -21.70 -7.98 -5.01
CA ASP A 626 -21.78 -8.46 -6.39
C ASP A 626 -20.46 -9.15 -6.80
N PRO A 627 -20.48 -10.42 -7.19
CA PRO A 627 -19.29 -11.17 -7.56
C PRO A 627 -18.63 -10.71 -8.88
N LEU A 628 -19.32 -9.91 -9.67
CA LEU A 628 -18.95 -9.52 -11.02
C LEU A 628 -18.75 -8.00 -11.14
N PRO A 629 -17.90 -7.51 -12.05
CA PRO A 629 -17.69 -6.09 -12.22
C PRO A 629 -18.94 -5.36 -12.73
N TYR A 630 -19.09 -4.13 -12.29
CA TYR A 630 -20.11 -3.20 -12.73
C TYR A 630 -19.53 -1.80 -12.83
N TYR A 631 -20.26 -0.88 -13.44
CA TYR A 631 -19.94 0.54 -13.50
C TYR A 631 -21.11 1.38 -13.06
N TYR A 632 -20.87 2.38 -12.25
CA TYR A 632 -21.80 3.47 -12.00
C TYR A 632 -21.08 4.82 -12.08
N GLU A 633 -21.84 5.87 -12.41
CA GLU A 633 -21.29 7.19 -12.59
C GLU A 633 -20.73 7.73 -11.25
N PRO A 634 -19.46 8.19 -11.20
CA PRO A 634 -18.90 8.73 -9.97
C PRO A 634 -19.66 9.96 -9.44
N ASP A 635 -19.79 10.09 -8.13
CA ASP A 635 -20.49 11.19 -7.44
C ASP A 635 -20.01 12.58 -7.86
N MET A 636 -18.74 12.72 -8.23
CA MET A 636 -18.12 13.97 -8.63
C MET A 636 -18.30 14.27 -10.12
N SER A 637 -19.06 13.47 -10.83
CA SER A 637 -19.26 13.62 -12.27
C SER A 637 -20.14 14.83 -12.60
N PRO A 638 -19.73 15.68 -13.57
CA PRO A 638 -20.58 16.75 -14.06
C PRO A 638 -21.80 16.27 -14.82
N ARG A 639 -21.93 14.98 -15.10
CA ARG A 639 -23.06 14.40 -15.85
C ARG A 639 -24.27 14.06 -15.00
N ILE A 640 -24.13 14.05 -13.68
CA ILE A 640 -25.22 13.72 -12.75
C ILE A 640 -26.30 14.80 -12.65
N PRO A 641 -26.03 16.12 -12.76
CA PRO A 641 -26.85 17.11 -12.12
C PRO A 641 -28.24 17.36 -12.71
N ASP A 642 -28.45 17.16 -13.98
CA ASP A 642 -29.65 17.67 -14.65
C ASP A 642 -30.54 16.59 -15.27
N LYS A 643 -30.26 15.30 -15.00
CA LYS A 643 -30.98 14.21 -15.68
C LYS A 643 -31.57 13.25 -14.67
N LYS A 644 -32.81 12.90 -14.88
CA LYS A 644 -33.44 11.77 -14.16
C LYS A 644 -32.67 10.48 -14.51
N PRO A 645 -32.68 9.47 -13.63
CA PRO A 645 -32.01 8.19 -13.89
C PRO A 645 -32.36 7.58 -15.25
N GLU A 646 -33.59 7.70 -15.70
CA GLU A 646 -34.05 7.25 -17.00
C GLU A 646 -33.42 7.99 -18.19
N ASP A 647 -32.95 9.22 -17.99
CA ASP A 647 -32.28 10.03 -19.03
C ASP A 647 -30.78 9.72 -19.10
N LEU A 648 -30.26 8.97 -18.16
CA LEU A 648 -28.87 8.55 -18.07
C LEU A 648 -28.65 7.14 -18.60
N HIS A 649 -29.37 6.75 -19.66
CA HIS A 649 -29.34 5.39 -20.21
C HIS A 649 -27.93 4.89 -20.55
N LEU A 650 -26.98 5.78 -20.77
CA LEU A 650 -25.57 5.45 -20.99
C LEU A 650 -24.84 4.99 -19.73
N ILE A 651 -25.25 5.53 -18.59
CA ILE A 651 -24.65 5.25 -17.29
C ILE A 651 -25.58 4.43 -16.40
N ALA A 652 -26.84 4.22 -16.83
CA ALA A 652 -27.74 3.31 -16.14
C ALA A 652 -27.14 1.90 -16.17
N ASN A 653 -26.88 1.39 -14.98
CA ASN A 653 -26.31 0.08 -14.78
C ASN A 653 -27.31 -0.81 -14.04
N PRO A 654 -27.82 -1.89 -14.68
CA PRO A 654 -28.77 -2.78 -14.02
C PRO A 654 -28.16 -3.58 -12.86
N TYR A 655 -26.85 -3.50 -12.69
CA TYR A 655 -26.09 -4.25 -11.69
C TYR A 655 -25.59 -3.42 -10.50
N VAL A 656 -25.94 -2.11 -10.43
CA VAL A 656 -25.60 -1.30 -9.25
C VAL A 656 -26.36 -1.87 -8.05
N PRO A 657 -25.66 -2.22 -6.96
CA PRO A 657 -26.35 -2.66 -5.75
C PRO A 657 -27.37 -1.64 -5.26
N GLU A 658 -28.56 -2.10 -4.86
CA GLU A 658 -29.68 -1.23 -4.46
C GLU A 658 -29.29 -0.29 -3.30
N GLU A 659 -28.42 -0.74 -2.40
CA GLU A 659 -27.93 0.05 -1.27
C GLU A 659 -27.08 1.23 -1.74
N LEU A 660 -26.19 1.02 -2.70
CA LEU A 660 -25.36 2.10 -3.27
C LEU A 660 -26.23 3.07 -4.08
N ASP A 661 -27.19 2.55 -4.83
CA ASP A 661 -28.14 3.36 -5.58
C ASP A 661 -28.97 4.25 -4.64
N LYS A 662 -29.46 3.69 -3.52
CA LYS A 662 -30.20 4.44 -2.50
C LYS A 662 -29.33 5.49 -1.79
N GLU A 663 -28.11 5.18 -1.43
CA GLU A 663 -27.19 6.14 -0.81
C GLU A 663 -26.82 7.26 -1.78
N TRP A 664 -26.65 6.93 -3.04
CA TRP A 664 -26.28 7.88 -4.08
C TRP A 664 -27.38 8.88 -4.38
N HIS A 665 -28.64 8.42 -4.41
CA HIS A 665 -29.80 9.28 -4.59
C HIS A 665 -30.21 10.05 -3.32
N LYS A 666 -29.71 9.67 -2.15
CA LYS A 666 -29.99 10.37 -0.89
C LYS A 666 -29.12 11.59 -0.63
N ARG A 667 -28.09 11.80 -1.42
CA ARG A 667 -27.24 12.97 -1.26
C ARG A 667 -27.94 14.18 -1.86
N ASP A 668 -28.68 14.91 -1.03
CA ASP A 668 -29.17 16.27 -1.29
C ASP A 668 -28.02 17.26 -1.40
N LEU A 669 -27.02 16.94 -2.20
CA LEU A 669 -25.98 17.91 -2.53
C LEU A 669 -26.52 18.77 -3.66
N PRO A 670 -26.39 20.10 -3.57
CA PRO A 670 -26.76 21.02 -4.64
C PRO A 670 -25.73 20.93 -5.79
N HIS A 671 -25.57 19.73 -6.36
CA HIS A 671 -24.62 19.45 -7.44
C HIS A 671 -24.83 20.36 -8.62
N GLU A 672 -26.08 20.60 -8.99
CA GLU A 672 -26.40 21.45 -10.15
C GLU A 672 -25.85 22.87 -10.03
N GLU A 673 -25.99 23.50 -8.89
CA GLU A 673 -25.48 24.85 -8.69
C GLU A 673 -23.96 24.88 -8.59
N ILE A 674 -23.37 23.89 -7.90
CA ILE A 674 -21.92 23.75 -7.76
C ILE A 674 -21.29 23.46 -9.12
N MET A 675 -21.84 22.54 -9.90
CA MET A 675 -21.29 22.17 -11.22
C MET A 675 -21.46 23.28 -12.28
N LYS A 676 -22.56 24.06 -12.21
CA LYS A 676 -22.70 25.26 -13.03
C LYS A 676 -21.63 26.32 -12.73
N LYS A 677 -21.29 26.45 -11.44
CA LYS A 677 -20.28 27.42 -10.98
C LYS A 677 -18.85 26.92 -11.18
N TYR A 678 -18.61 25.60 -11.01
CA TYR A 678 -17.30 24.94 -11.07
C TYR A 678 -17.36 23.74 -12.03
N PRO A 679 -17.38 23.95 -13.35
CA PRO A 679 -17.64 22.89 -14.32
C PRO A 679 -16.45 21.97 -14.58
N PHE A 680 -15.34 22.16 -13.87
CA PHE A 680 -14.12 21.37 -14.03
C PHE A 680 -13.90 20.43 -12.84
N ILE A 681 -13.51 19.19 -13.12
CA ILE A 681 -13.06 18.24 -12.11
C ILE A 681 -11.58 18.52 -11.81
N LEU A 682 -11.27 18.80 -10.54
CA LEU A 682 -9.89 18.89 -10.08
C LEU A 682 -9.33 17.48 -9.86
N SER A 683 -8.28 17.14 -10.59
CA SER A 683 -7.48 15.94 -10.33
C SER A 683 -6.17 16.38 -9.70
N THR A 684 -5.92 15.96 -8.46
CA THR A 684 -4.65 16.20 -7.80
C THR A 684 -3.74 14.99 -8.06
N GLY A 685 -2.54 15.23 -8.59
CA GLY A 685 -1.51 14.21 -8.74
C GLY A 685 -0.52 14.29 -7.56
N HIS A 686 0.01 13.17 -7.16
CA HIS A 686 1.12 13.09 -6.21
C HIS A 686 2.46 13.21 -6.91
#